data_ddb760914a50a78d25a285f2b9f07aa7
#
_entry.id   ddb760914a50a78d25a285f2b9f07aa7
#
_cell.length_a   1.000
_cell.length_b   1.000
_cell.length_c   1.000
_cell.angle_alpha   90.00
_cell.angle_beta   90.00
_cell.angle_gamma   90.00
#
_symmetry.space_group_name_H-M   'P 1'
#
loop_
_entity.id
_entity.type
_entity.pdbx_description
1 polymer ?
#
loop_
_entity_poly.entity_id
_entity_poly.type
_entity_poly.pdbx_seq_one_letter_code
_entity_poly.pdbx_strand_id
1 'polypeptide(L)'
;MPTPTSIPPLRPLEIRPLWRYPTDEVVWDLAAGDIDGDGKSELVAGSQDKNVYLLTSGGDLLWRYTARAAIYTVALADLEGDGQGEVIAGSDDNNIYALGSDGRLLWRYTTGSRVTEVAAQDLDGDGSQEVLAGSWDGYLYLLDGDGELRWRRALAGGATNILVFDLQSDGQGEIIVASEEGGVTAFTSGGERLWNYEVGGYIRKIDIYDFEGKKIVVGSSEGVLYLLSSEGQLILRHAIGSSIPTLDIADIEGSPKIFFGSGYDDGQIYLLDGQKGWGFATGSGVWALDIFLLDGEGVIAAGGDEGTIYLLDRYGRLLGNYHVGDRIHGLLAHDLEGDGRPEIILRSGLYLYALEMTTGKIGAETPQITPYPSLAFSASSTPDAGPVELVAVGDILLCRTVEERMNQYGVEFPFAATGDLLRSADIALGNLECPLSTRGEAIDKRFLFRAHPRNLSALSWAGFDIVSVANNHLLDFGEEAMRDTLEGLEDSEILYVGAGLSEEEAHRPAIIEVRGVKIAFLAYASIRWKGSSELPTETRVAFAEVDRVREDVWRAKEQADLVVVIMHLGTEYQSQPDAEQLAVSQAAIEAGATLVIGHHPHLVQETTPYLEGFIAYSLGDFVFDMPWEEEGTILRAFFTARGLERAEVIPVEIVDGVQPRPLLDEEGHPLVYIVYSKQ
;
A
#
# COMPACT_ATOMS: atom_id res chain seq x y z
N MET A 1 -6.94 -40.73 20.14
CA MET A 1 -6.96 -39.35 19.62
C MET A 1 -5.84 -38.61 20.37
N PRO A 2 -4.86 -38.04 19.73
CA PRO A 2 -3.92 -37.16 20.44
C PRO A 2 -4.70 -35.94 20.92
N THR A 3 -4.47 -35.57 22.17
CA THR A 3 -4.95 -34.32 22.78
C THR A 3 -4.51 -33.15 21.92
N PRO A 4 -5.36 -32.14 21.67
CA PRO A 4 -4.92 -30.93 20.98
C PRO A 4 -3.79 -30.31 21.81
N THR A 5 -2.62 -30.18 21.23
CA THR A 5 -1.50 -29.44 21.80
C THR A 5 -1.96 -27.99 21.98
N SER A 6 -2.01 -27.54 23.22
CA SER A 6 -2.35 -26.15 23.54
C SER A 6 -1.32 -25.23 22.87
N ILE A 7 -1.80 -24.23 22.10
CA ILE A 7 -0.94 -23.18 21.53
C ILE A 7 -0.16 -22.53 22.67
N PRO A 8 1.18 -22.43 22.58
CA PRO A 8 1.99 -21.85 23.64
C PRO A 8 1.58 -20.38 23.90
N PRO A 9 1.82 -19.86 25.13
CA PRO A 9 1.51 -18.47 25.42
C PRO A 9 2.33 -17.54 24.54
N LEU A 10 1.73 -16.41 24.11
CA LEU A 10 2.40 -15.36 23.35
C LEU A 10 3.59 -14.81 24.14
N ARG A 11 4.74 -14.63 23.49
CA ARG A 11 5.93 -13.96 24.05
C ARG A 11 6.15 -12.67 23.27
N PRO A 12 5.66 -11.52 23.74
CA PRO A 12 5.86 -10.25 23.07
C PRO A 12 7.33 -9.92 22.94
N LEU A 13 7.70 -9.30 21.81
CA LEU A 13 9.04 -8.79 21.53
C LEU A 13 9.04 -7.26 21.63
N GLU A 14 10.06 -6.70 22.23
CA GLU A 14 10.35 -5.29 22.16
C GLU A 14 11.40 -5.08 21.08
N ILE A 15 11.12 -4.19 20.14
CA ILE A 15 11.99 -3.87 19.02
C ILE A 15 12.61 -2.51 19.28
N ARG A 16 13.93 -2.40 19.16
CA ARG A 16 14.66 -1.15 19.39
C ARG A 16 15.66 -0.92 18.26
N PRO A 17 15.85 0.34 17.82
CA PRO A 17 16.91 0.65 16.87
C PRO A 17 18.28 0.52 17.57
N LEU A 18 19.18 -0.25 16.97
CA LEU A 18 20.59 -0.27 17.31
C LEU A 18 21.29 0.94 16.71
N TRP A 19 21.14 1.09 15.41
CA TRP A 19 21.68 2.21 14.66
C TRP A 19 20.87 2.49 13.41
N ARG A 20 21.10 3.66 12.82
CA ARG A 20 20.67 4.00 11.46
C ARG A 20 21.80 4.73 10.73
N TYR A 21 21.97 4.44 9.46
CA TYR A 21 22.96 5.05 8.59
C TYR A 21 22.28 5.79 7.44
N PRO A 22 22.55 7.09 7.21
CA PRO A 22 21.96 7.86 6.11
C PRO A 22 22.72 7.60 4.80
N THR A 23 21.97 7.50 3.69
CA THR A 23 22.48 7.50 2.33
C THR A 23 21.99 8.74 1.60
N ASP A 24 22.64 9.13 0.49
CA ASP A 24 22.24 10.32 -0.26
C ASP A 24 21.01 10.09 -1.15
N GLU A 25 20.71 8.81 -1.48
CA GLU A 25 19.57 8.34 -2.27
C GLU A 25 19.10 6.97 -1.77
N VAL A 26 18.01 6.44 -2.35
CA VAL A 26 17.40 5.15 -1.97
C VAL A 26 18.39 4.01 -2.13
N VAL A 27 18.44 3.13 -1.12
CA VAL A 27 19.16 1.86 -1.19
C VAL A 27 18.31 0.82 -1.91
N TRP A 28 18.86 0.24 -2.97
CA TRP A 28 18.17 -0.74 -3.80
C TRP A 28 18.36 -2.19 -3.33
N ASP A 29 19.53 -2.48 -2.76
CA ASP A 29 19.85 -3.84 -2.33
C ASP A 29 20.82 -3.85 -1.16
N LEU A 30 20.81 -4.96 -0.41
CA LEU A 30 21.70 -5.18 0.75
C LEU A 30 22.04 -6.66 0.91
N ALA A 31 23.23 -6.91 1.43
CA ALA A 31 23.71 -8.22 1.84
C ALA A 31 24.54 -8.09 3.12
N ALA A 32 24.57 -9.14 3.93
CA ALA A 32 25.37 -9.17 5.16
C ALA A 32 26.18 -10.46 5.24
N GLY A 33 27.37 -10.37 5.81
CA GLY A 33 28.25 -11.51 6.05
C GLY A 33 29.60 -11.07 6.64
N ASP A 34 30.30 -12.00 7.28
CA ASP A 34 31.64 -11.79 7.83
C ASP A 34 32.67 -11.73 6.69
N ILE A 35 33.08 -10.51 6.30
CA ILE A 35 33.98 -10.27 5.18
C ILE A 35 35.46 -10.40 5.58
N ASP A 36 35.78 -10.08 6.82
CA ASP A 36 37.18 -10.03 7.29
C ASP A 36 37.56 -11.18 8.24
N GLY A 37 36.62 -12.07 8.56
CA GLY A 37 36.83 -13.27 9.37
C GLY A 37 36.92 -12.98 10.86
N ASP A 38 36.40 -11.85 11.35
CA ASP A 38 36.46 -11.48 12.75
C ASP A 38 35.32 -12.08 13.60
N GLY A 39 34.36 -12.74 12.95
CA GLY A 39 33.20 -13.40 13.55
C GLY A 39 31.99 -12.47 13.71
N LYS A 40 32.05 -11.26 13.22
CA LYS A 40 30.94 -10.33 13.07
C LYS A 40 30.66 -10.11 11.61
N SER A 41 29.42 -9.75 11.29
CA SER A 41 29.05 -9.54 9.91
C SER A 41 29.03 -8.08 9.54
N GLU A 42 29.61 -7.76 8.39
CA GLU A 42 29.50 -6.46 7.75
C GLU A 42 28.22 -6.39 6.93
N LEU A 43 27.72 -5.17 6.76
CA LEU A 43 26.59 -4.87 5.90
C LEU A 43 27.05 -4.17 4.63
N VAL A 44 26.76 -4.76 3.49
CA VAL A 44 26.94 -4.16 2.16
C VAL A 44 25.61 -3.60 1.66
N ALA A 45 25.66 -2.39 1.06
CA ALA A 45 24.47 -1.76 0.49
C ALA A 45 24.78 -1.10 -0.85
N GLY A 46 23.89 -1.34 -1.84
CA GLY A 46 23.92 -0.70 -3.15
C GLY A 46 22.85 0.39 -3.25
N SER A 47 23.25 1.61 -3.65
CA SER A 47 22.38 2.77 -3.62
C SER A 47 22.24 3.45 -4.98
N GLN A 48 21.10 4.14 -5.16
CA GLN A 48 20.81 4.98 -6.32
C GLN A 48 21.79 6.16 -6.45
N ASP A 49 22.42 6.59 -5.36
CA ASP A 49 23.46 7.60 -5.33
C ASP A 49 24.80 7.15 -5.96
N LYS A 50 24.83 5.96 -6.56
CA LYS A 50 25.96 5.32 -7.26
C LYS A 50 27.02 4.73 -6.34
N ASN A 51 26.74 4.66 -5.05
CA ASN A 51 27.70 4.13 -4.09
C ASN A 51 27.38 2.69 -3.70
N VAL A 52 28.45 1.92 -3.51
CA VAL A 52 28.47 0.73 -2.69
C VAL A 52 29.00 1.15 -1.32
N TYR A 53 28.27 0.86 -0.27
CA TYR A 53 28.66 1.11 1.11
C TYR A 53 28.99 -0.20 1.80
N LEU A 54 30.07 -0.24 2.57
CA LEU A 54 30.34 -1.30 3.54
C LEU A 54 30.33 -0.69 4.93
N LEU A 55 29.49 -1.25 5.80
CA LEU A 55 29.34 -0.83 7.20
C LEU A 55 29.73 -1.97 8.13
N THR A 56 30.27 -1.64 9.31
CA THR A 56 30.46 -2.61 10.41
C THR A 56 29.12 -3.09 10.95
N SER A 57 29.11 -4.16 11.75
CA SER A 57 27.97 -4.60 12.56
C SER A 57 27.36 -3.46 13.41
N GLY A 58 28.19 -2.53 13.88
CA GLY A 58 27.78 -1.35 14.65
C GLY A 58 27.25 -0.17 13.83
N GLY A 59 27.19 -0.28 12.50
CA GLY A 59 26.68 0.77 11.59
C GLY A 59 27.72 1.86 11.23
N ASP A 60 29.00 1.68 11.55
CA ASP A 60 30.07 2.60 11.16
C ASP A 60 30.52 2.30 9.73
N LEU A 61 30.75 3.35 8.93
CA LEU A 61 31.24 3.22 7.55
C LEU A 61 32.69 2.73 7.55
N LEU A 62 32.93 1.54 6.98
CA LEU A 62 34.28 1.05 6.69
C LEU A 62 34.84 1.69 5.44
N TRP A 63 34.11 1.59 4.33
CA TRP A 63 34.46 2.25 3.08
C TRP A 63 33.23 2.50 2.19
N ARG A 64 33.44 3.32 1.20
CA ARG A 64 32.49 3.64 0.14
C ARG A 64 33.18 3.61 -1.21
N TYR A 65 32.62 2.88 -2.18
CA TYR A 65 33.05 2.90 -3.56
C TYR A 65 32.01 3.60 -4.44
N THR A 66 32.43 4.55 -5.28
CA THR A 66 31.52 5.29 -6.16
C THR A 66 31.65 4.79 -7.59
N ALA A 67 30.60 4.18 -8.14
CA ALA A 67 30.47 3.76 -9.53
C ALA A 67 30.08 4.94 -10.44
N ARG A 68 29.80 4.67 -11.71
CA ARG A 68 29.39 5.71 -12.68
C ARG A 68 27.89 5.99 -12.70
N ALA A 69 27.08 5.00 -12.30
CA ALA A 69 25.63 5.11 -12.17
C ALA A 69 25.12 4.33 -10.95
N ALA A 70 23.80 4.30 -10.73
CA ALA A 70 23.15 3.64 -9.61
C ALA A 70 23.57 2.17 -9.46
N ILE A 71 23.69 1.69 -8.23
CA ILE A 71 23.92 0.30 -7.88
C ILE A 71 22.56 -0.34 -7.57
N TYR A 72 22.18 -1.35 -8.35
CA TYR A 72 20.89 -2.02 -8.23
C TYR A 72 20.91 -3.26 -7.34
N THR A 73 22.05 -3.96 -7.33
CA THR A 73 22.17 -5.25 -6.67
C THR A 73 23.57 -5.43 -6.11
N VAL A 74 23.68 -6.10 -4.99
CA VAL A 74 24.95 -6.42 -4.34
C VAL A 74 24.93 -7.86 -3.83
N ALA A 75 26.10 -8.50 -3.81
CA ALA A 75 26.30 -9.81 -3.22
C ALA A 75 27.67 -9.87 -2.54
N LEU A 76 27.83 -10.80 -1.62
CA LEU A 76 29.11 -11.17 -1.03
C LEU A 76 29.62 -12.45 -1.69
N ALA A 77 30.93 -12.54 -1.88
CA ALA A 77 31.58 -13.66 -2.54
C ALA A 77 32.97 -13.90 -1.94
N ASP A 78 33.40 -15.14 -1.86
CA ASP A 78 34.80 -15.53 -1.66
C ASP A 78 35.34 -15.94 -3.05
N LEU A 79 35.86 -14.95 -3.80
CA LEU A 79 36.30 -15.15 -5.19
C LEU A 79 37.60 -15.92 -5.31
N GLU A 80 38.45 -15.85 -4.28
CA GLU A 80 39.78 -16.45 -4.28
C GLU A 80 39.83 -17.75 -3.47
N GLY A 81 38.76 -18.09 -2.73
CA GLY A 81 38.67 -19.29 -1.88
C GLY A 81 39.58 -19.19 -0.65
N ASP A 82 39.90 -17.98 -0.20
CA ASP A 82 40.82 -17.73 0.90
C ASP A 82 40.10 -17.46 2.25
N GLY A 83 38.78 -17.44 2.22
CA GLY A 83 37.92 -17.20 3.38
C GLY A 83 37.72 -15.74 3.72
N GLN A 84 38.22 -14.79 2.90
CA GLN A 84 37.88 -13.39 2.96
C GLN A 84 36.78 -13.08 1.92
N GLY A 85 35.88 -12.16 2.25
CA GLY A 85 34.78 -11.85 1.38
C GLY A 85 35.08 -10.67 0.44
N GLU A 86 34.69 -10.79 -0.82
CA GLU A 86 34.61 -9.72 -1.79
C GLU A 86 33.17 -9.24 -1.95
N VAL A 87 33.01 -7.99 -2.42
CA VAL A 87 31.73 -7.40 -2.74
C VAL A 87 31.51 -7.36 -4.25
N ILE A 88 30.45 -8.02 -4.70
CA ILE A 88 29.99 -7.94 -6.08
C ILE A 88 28.88 -6.91 -6.18
N ALA A 89 28.93 -6.01 -7.17
CA ALA A 89 27.91 -5.00 -7.37
C ALA A 89 27.50 -4.89 -8.83
N GLY A 90 26.18 -4.88 -9.08
CA GLY A 90 25.58 -4.67 -10.38
C GLY A 90 25.07 -3.23 -10.54
N SER A 91 25.41 -2.59 -11.66
CA SER A 91 25.17 -1.15 -11.87
C SER A 91 24.35 -0.85 -13.12
N ASP A 92 23.66 0.30 -13.08
CA ASP A 92 22.95 0.92 -14.22
C ASP A 92 23.89 1.42 -15.32
N ASP A 93 25.22 1.48 -15.07
CA ASP A 93 26.21 1.77 -16.09
C ASP A 93 26.67 0.56 -16.91
N ASN A 94 25.92 -0.53 -16.83
CA ASN A 94 26.13 -1.79 -17.51
C ASN A 94 27.37 -2.56 -17.01
N ASN A 95 27.85 -2.29 -15.81
CA ASN A 95 29.01 -2.99 -15.28
C ASN A 95 28.67 -3.84 -14.06
N ILE A 96 29.37 -4.98 -13.99
CA ILE A 96 29.57 -5.76 -12.79
C ILE A 96 30.89 -5.31 -12.20
N TYR A 97 30.92 -4.99 -10.92
CA TYR A 97 32.12 -4.62 -10.16
C TYR A 97 32.41 -5.69 -9.13
N ALA A 98 33.68 -6.11 -9.00
CA ALA A 98 34.17 -6.83 -7.85
C ALA A 98 35.10 -5.92 -7.05
N LEU A 99 34.84 -5.81 -5.77
CA LEU A 99 35.57 -4.96 -4.83
C LEU A 99 36.12 -5.84 -3.71
N GLY A 100 37.38 -5.67 -3.38
CA GLY A 100 37.98 -6.37 -2.26
C GLY A 100 37.42 -5.91 -0.90
N SER A 101 37.70 -6.65 0.18
CA SER A 101 37.32 -6.32 1.56
C SER A 101 37.76 -4.90 1.97
N ASP A 102 38.80 -4.34 1.35
CA ASP A 102 39.30 -2.97 1.58
C ASP A 102 38.66 -1.90 0.67
N GLY A 103 37.65 -2.27 -0.14
CA GLY A 103 36.92 -1.39 -1.06
C GLY A 103 37.64 -1.06 -2.37
N ARG A 104 38.77 -1.72 -2.66
CA ARG A 104 39.48 -1.53 -3.93
C ARG A 104 38.81 -2.32 -5.03
N LEU A 105 38.75 -1.72 -6.22
CA LEU A 105 38.31 -2.41 -7.41
C LEU A 105 39.31 -3.51 -7.78
N LEU A 106 38.84 -4.76 -7.75
CA LEU A 106 39.59 -5.93 -8.24
C LEU A 106 39.47 -6.03 -9.75
N TRP A 107 38.23 -6.16 -10.24
CA TRP A 107 37.93 -6.19 -11.66
C TRP A 107 36.57 -5.58 -11.98
N ARG A 108 36.31 -5.39 -13.25
CA ARG A 108 35.04 -4.92 -13.77
C ARG A 108 34.76 -5.58 -15.10
N TYR A 109 33.52 -6.12 -15.25
CA TYR A 109 33.03 -6.66 -16.51
C TYR A 109 31.87 -5.82 -17.05
N THR A 110 31.82 -5.58 -18.39
CA THR A 110 30.77 -4.78 -19.02
C THR A 110 29.81 -5.67 -19.78
N THR A 111 28.52 -5.65 -19.40
CA THR A 111 27.38 -6.30 -20.05
C THR A 111 26.79 -5.42 -21.15
N GLY A 112 25.75 -5.90 -21.86
CA GLY A 112 25.11 -5.13 -22.93
C GLY A 112 24.12 -4.08 -22.46
N SER A 113 23.63 -4.15 -21.21
CA SER A 113 22.71 -3.21 -20.56
C SER A 113 22.92 -3.26 -19.06
N ARG A 114 22.09 -2.52 -18.27
CA ARG A 114 22.20 -2.50 -16.81
C ARG A 114 22.15 -3.91 -16.22
N VAL A 115 22.87 -4.10 -15.13
CA VAL A 115 22.87 -5.32 -14.34
C VAL A 115 21.73 -5.24 -13.32
N THR A 116 20.85 -6.22 -13.33
CA THR A 116 19.62 -6.23 -12.53
C THR A 116 19.69 -7.12 -11.31
N GLU A 117 20.54 -8.17 -11.38
CA GLU A 117 20.71 -9.15 -10.30
C GLU A 117 22.13 -9.71 -10.33
N VAL A 118 22.74 -9.93 -9.17
CA VAL A 118 24.01 -10.64 -9.05
C VAL A 118 23.90 -11.71 -7.95
N ALA A 119 24.61 -12.82 -8.15
CA ALA A 119 24.79 -13.86 -7.15
C ALA A 119 26.20 -14.45 -7.27
N ALA A 120 26.71 -15.08 -6.22
CA ALA A 120 27.98 -15.78 -6.25
C ALA A 120 27.85 -17.16 -5.62
N GLN A 121 28.50 -18.15 -6.22
CA GLN A 121 28.51 -19.52 -5.72
C GLN A 121 29.66 -20.31 -6.34
N ASP A 122 30.28 -21.21 -5.56
CA ASP A 122 31.22 -22.21 -6.09
C ASP A 122 30.41 -23.26 -6.87
N LEU A 123 30.45 -23.16 -8.21
CA LEU A 123 29.67 -23.98 -9.12
C LEU A 123 30.45 -25.21 -9.64
N ASP A 124 31.77 -25.19 -9.54
CA ASP A 124 32.63 -26.28 -10.08
C ASP A 124 33.38 -27.03 -8.95
N GLY A 125 33.27 -26.60 -7.71
CA GLY A 125 33.79 -27.27 -6.53
C GLY A 125 35.29 -27.04 -6.32
N ASP A 126 35.87 -25.98 -6.89
CA ASP A 126 37.29 -25.68 -6.77
C ASP A 126 37.64 -24.85 -5.53
N GLY A 127 36.63 -24.35 -4.83
CA GLY A 127 36.71 -23.54 -3.61
C GLY A 127 36.64 -22.04 -3.85
N SER A 128 36.70 -21.58 -5.09
CA SER A 128 36.49 -20.18 -5.50
C SER A 128 35.06 -20.02 -6.00
N GLN A 129 34.45 -18.84 -5.74
CA GLN A 129 33.08 -18.61 -6.19
C GLN A 129 33.03 -17.95 -7.56
N GLU A 130 32.17 -18.47 -8.43
CA GLU A 130 31.80 -17.84 -9.68
C GLU A 130 30.74 -16.76 -9.46
N VAL A 131 30.77 -15.74 -10.33
CA VAL A 131 29.80 -14.63 -10.34
C VAL A 131 28.76 -14.83 -11.42
N LEU A 132 27.50 -14.93 -11.00
CA LEU A 132 26.32 -14.90 -11.86
C LEU A 132 25.80 -13.46 -11.95
N ALA A 133 25.44 -13.03 -13.14
CA ALA A 133 24.83 -11.71 -13.32
C ALA A 133 23.74 -11.73 -14.39
N GLY A 134 22.57 -11.23 -14.02
CA GLY A 134 21.48 -10.95 -14.93
C GLY A 134 21.55 -9.52 -15.47
N SER A 135 21.26 -9.32 -16.75
CA SER A 135 21.27 -8.00 -17.37
C SER A 135 20.02 -7.75 -18.21
N TRP A 136 19.63 -6.49 -18.30
CA TRP A 136 18.50 -6.05 -19.14
C TRP A 136 18.73 -6.22 -20.65
N ASP A 137 19.92 -6.65 -21.04
CA ASP A 137 20.16 -7.07 -22.43
C ASP A 137 19.59 -8.47 -22.74
N GLY A 138 18.92 -9.09 -21.74
CA GLY A 138 18.30 -10.41 -21.88
C GLY A 138 19.30 -11.56 -21.80
N TYR A 139 20.42 -11.39 -21.08
CA TYR A 139 21.38 -12.46 -20.85
C TYR A 139 21.68 -12.68 -19.37
N LEU A 140 21.87 -13.95 -19.03
CA LEU A 140 22.57 -14.41 -17.84
C LEU A 140 24.05 -14.59 -18.19
N TYR A 141 24.93 -14.02 -17.39
CA TYR A 141 26.38 -14.13 -17.50
C TYR A 141 26.92 -14.97 -16.36
N LEU A 142 27.91 -15.82 -16.65
CA LEU A 142 28.75 -16.48 -15.65
C LEU A 142 30.19 -16.03 -15.87
N LEU A 143 30.78 -15.47 -14.83
CA LEU A 143 32.19 -15.06 -14.77
C LEU A 143 32.92 -15.93 -13.74
N ASP A 144 34.21 -16.16 -13.93
CA ASP A 144 35.05 -16.75 -12.88
C ASP A 144 35.47 -15.69 -11.83
N GLY A 145 36.19 -16.13 -10.80
CA GLY A 145 36.67 -15.25 -9.71
C GLY A 145 37.56 -14.09 -10.19
N ASP A 146 38.25 -14.24 -11.32
CA ASP A 146 39.06 -13.20 -11.96
C ASP A 146 38.26 -12.23 -12.85
N GLY A 147 36.94 -12.46 -13.00
CA GLY A 147 36.02 -11.65 -13.83
C GLY A 147 36.06 -11.99 -15.31
N GLU A 148 36.64 -13.12 -15.71
CA GLU A 148 36.66 -13.58 -17.10
C GLU A 148 35.36 -14.32 -17.42
N LEU A 149 34.77 -14.05 -18.61
CA LEU A 149 33.52 -14.66 -19.03
C LEU A 149 33.69 -16.14 -19.32
N ARG A 150 33.06 -17.02 -18.53
CA ARG A 150 32.96 -18.44 -18.83
C ARG A 150 31.90 -18.72 -19.90
N TRP A 151 30.70 -18.16 -19.72
CA TRP A 151 29.61 -18.24 -20.69
C TRP A 151 28.53 -17.18 -20.45
N ARG A 152 27.66 -16.98 -21.46
CA ARG A 152 26.40 -16.26 -21.30
C ARG A 152 25.25 -16.99 -21.97
N ARG A 153 24.02 -16.86 -21.44
CA ARG A 153 22.81 -17.51 -21.94
C ARG A 153 21.67 -16.51 -22.05
N ALA A 154 20.90 -16.67 -23.16
CA ALA A 154 19.75 -15.80 -23.38
C ALA A 154 18.61 -16.15 -22.42
N LEU A 155 17.98 -15.12 -21.87
CA LEU A 155 16.77 -15.12 -21.06
C LEU A 155 15.64 -14.42 -21.81
N ALA A 156 14.41 -14.59 -21.33
CA ALA A 156 13.27 -13.77 -21.73
C ALA A 156 13.23 -12.50 -20.84
N GLY A 157 13.94 -11.44 -21.26
CA GLY A 157 14.08 -10.19 -20.48
C GLY A 157 15.18 -10.22 -19.42
N GLY A 158 15.25 -9.16 -18.59
CA GLY A 158 16.22 -9.06 -17.48
C GLY A 158 15.95 -10.09 -16.39
N ALA A 159 16.99 -10.59 -15.73
CA ALA A 159 16.82 -11.43 -14.56
C ALA A 159 16.30 -10.59 -13.38
N THR A 160 15.35 -11.14 -12.65
CA THR A 160 14.79 -10.51 -11.44
C THR A 160 15.18 -11.22 -10.16
N ASN A 161 15.60 -12.49 -10.28
CA ASN A 161 16.11 -13.28 -9.18
C ASN A 161 16.96 -14.44 -9.72
N ILE A 162 18.07 -14.73 -9.07
CA ILE A 162 18.98 -15.82 -9.40
C ILE A 162 19.19 -16.65 -8.14
N LEU A 163 18.94 -17.96 -8.22
CA LEU A 163 19.21 -18.92 -7.16
C LEU A 163 20.09 -20.05 -7.70
N VAL A 164 20.92 -20.61 -6.83
CA VAL A 164 21.69 -21.82 -7.11
C VAL A 164 21.29 -22.91 -6.13
N PHE A 165 20.89 -24.04 -6.65
CA PHE A 165 20.42 -25.16 -5.83
C PHE A 165 20.65 -26.51 -6.54
N ASP A 166 21.15 -27.50 -5.85
CA ASP A 166 21.31 -28.86 -6.41
C ASP A 166 19.93 -29.50 -6.66
N LEU A 167 19.29 -29.20 -7.80
CA LEU A 167 17.95 -29.70 -8.16
C LEU A 167 17.99 -31.22 -8.49
N GLN A 168 19.08 -31.71 -9.03
CA GLN A 168 19.19 -33.09 -9.54
C GLN A 168 19.71 -34.07 -8.49
N SER A 169 20.12 -33.57 -7.30
CA SER A 169 20.73 -34.39 -6.22
C SER A 169 22.01 -35.11 -6.65
N ASP A 170 22.80 -34.46 -7.48
CA ASP A 170 24.07 -34.99 -7.97
C ASP A 170 25.30 -34.30 -7.34
N GLY A 171 25.05 -33.33 -6.45
CA GLY A 171 26.07 -32.59 -5.74
C GLY A 171 26.56 -31.36 -6.51
N GLN A 172 25.98 -31.04 -7.68
CA GLN A 172 26.26 -29.83 -8.44
C GLN A 172 25.07 -28.87 -8.34
N GLY A 173 25.35 -27.57 -8.22
CA GLY A 173 24.30 -26.57 -8.19
C GLY A 173 23.75 -26.26 -9.59
N GLU A 174 22.44 -26.39 -9.76
CA GLU A 174 21.75 -25.82 -10.91
C GLU A 174 21.40 -24.35 -10.65
N ILE A 175 21.42 -23.57 -11.74
CA ILE A 175 21.13 -22.13 -11.72
C ILE A 175 19.68 -21.92 -12.13
N ILE A 176 18.86 -21.39 -11.23
CA ILE A 176 17.45 -21.09 -11.46
C ILE A 176 17.30 -19.58 -11.57
N VAL A 177 16.74 -19.11 -12.68
CA VAL A 177 16.60 -17.67 -12.98
C VAL A 177 15.14 -17.35 -13.23
N ALA A 178 14.63 -16.37 -12.51
CA ALA A 178 13.38 -15.69 -12.83
C ALA A 178 13.67 -14.48 -13.73
N SER A 179 12.79 -14.20 -14.69
CA SER A 179 12.91 -13.07 -15.61
C SER A 179 11.71 -12.15 -15.61
N GLU A 180 11.92 -10.90 -16.02
CA GLU A 180 10.88 -9.86 -16.06
C GLU A 180 9.67 -10.22 -16.93
N GLU A 181 9.87 -11.00 -17.99
CA GLU A 181 8.78 -11.42 -18.88
C GLU A 181 8.03 -12.67 -18.39
N GLY A 182 8.32 -13.13 -17.16
CA GLY A 182 7.59 -14.23 -16.52
C GLY A 182 8.19 -15.62 -16.78
N GLY A 183 9.40 -15.71 -17.30
CA GLY A 183 10.10 -17.00 -17.48
C GLY A 183 10.82 -17.43 -16.20
N VAL A 184 10.67 -18.70 -15.81
CA VAL A 184 11.54 -19.40 -14.85
C VAL A 184 12.35 -20.42 -15.63
N THR A 185 13.67 -20.26 -15.65
CA THR A 185 14.57 -21.12 -16.43
C THR A 185 15.60 -21.75 -15.52
N ALA A 186 15.82 -23.05 -15.66
CA ALA A 186 16.91 -23.76 -15.01
C ALA A 186 18.03 -24.11 -16.00
N PHE A 187 19.26 -23.91 -15.55
CA PHE A 187 20.49 -24.28 -16.29
C PHE A 187 21.38 -25.14 -15.40
N THR A 188 22.20 -25.98 -16.04
CA THR A 188 23.34 -26.62 -15.36
C THR A 188 24.41 -25.56 -15.06
N SER A 189 25.38 -25.85 -14.18
CA SER A 189 26.58 -25.03 -13.97
C SER A 189 27.34 -24.73 -15.27
N GLY A 190 27.35 -25.66 -16.24
CA GLY A 190 27.90 -25.45 -17.59
C GLY A 190 27.04 -24.58 -18.52
N GLY A 191 25.87 -24.11 -18.06
CA GLY A 191 24.96 -23.26 -18.82
C GLY A 191 24.11 -23.98 -19.84
N GLU A 192 23.95 -25.32 -19.76
CA GLU A 192 22.97 -26.04 -20.57
C GLU A 192 21.57 -25.82 -19.95
N ARG A 193 20.60 -25.40 -20.78
CA ARG A 193 19.23 -25.20 -20.32
C ARG A 193 18.55 -26.55 -20.08
N LEU A 194 18.13 -26.78 -18.84
CA LEU A 194 17.40 -27.97 -18.44
C LEU A 194 15.91 -27.85 -18.81
N TRP A 195 15.29 -26.78 -18.42
CA TRP A 195 13.89 -26.51 -18.72
C TRP A 195 13.57 -24.98 -18.63
N ASN A 196 12.41 -24.62 -19.12
CA ASN A 196 11.83 -23.29 -18.99
C ASN A 196 10.33 -23.42 -18.71
N TYR A 197 9.81 -22.64 -17.77
CA TYR A 197 8.40 -22.55 -17.46
C TYR A 197 7.96 -21.09 -17.51
N GLU A 198 6.86 -20.82 -18.22
CA GLU A 198 6.28 -19.48 -18.34
C GLU A 198 5.15 -19.33 -17.34
N VAL A 199 5.25 -18.34 -16.44
CA VAL A 199 4.17 -17.88 -15.55
C VAL A 199 3.51 -16.64 -16.15
N GLY A 200 2.31 -16.31 -15.68
CA GLY A 200 1.68 -15.01 -16.03
C GLY A 200 2.33 -13.86 -15.28
N GLY A 201 2.66 -12.79 -15.98
CA GLY A 201 3.15 -11.54 -15.42
C GLY A 201 4.60 -11.55 -14.95
N TYR A 202 5.01 -10.44 -14.39
CA TYR A 202 6.36 -10.20 -13.86
C TYR A 202 6.62 -11.04 -12.60
N ILE A 203 7.79 -11.65 -12.50
CA ILE A 203 8.22 -12.39 -11.30
C ILE A 203 9.14 -11.50 -10.48
N ARG A 204 8.80 -11.30 -9.21
CA ARG A 204 9.63 -10.52 -8.28
C ARG A 204 10.51 -11.38 -7.38
N LYS A 205 10.00 -12.53 -6.98
CA LYS A 205 10.70 -13.42 -6.06
C LYS A 205 10.41 -14.87 -6.39
N ILE A 206 11.46 -15.68 -6.34
CA ILE A 206 11.40 -17.14 -6.31
C ILE A 206 12.14 -17.65 -5.08
N ASP A 207 11.76 -18.83 -4.63
CA ASP A 207 12.48 -19.54 -3.57
C ASP A 207 12.37 -21.06 -3.77
N ILE A 208 13.21 -21.83 -3.08
CA ILE A 208 13.36 -23.28 -3.27
C ILE A 208 13.42 -23.99 -1.93
N TYR A 209 12.75 -25.16 -1.85
CA TYR A 209 12.86 -26.04 -0.70
C TYR A 209 12.96 -27.51 -1.11
N ASP A 210 13.51 -28.33 -0.21
CA ASP A 210 13.60 -29.79 -0.37
C ASP A 210 12.77 -30.50 0.69
N PHE A 211 11.57 -30.90 0.31
CA PHE A 211 10.68 -31.71 1.13
C PHE A 211 9.81 -32.58 0.24
N GLU A 212 9.90 -33.90 0.41
CA GLU A 212 9.28 -34.88 -0.52
C GLU A 212 9.64 -34.58 -1.97
N GLY A 213 10.92 -34.21 -2.22
CA GLY A 213 11.49 -33.75 -3.47
C GLY A 213 11.55 -32.22 -3.59
N LYS A 214 12.52 -31.77 -4.37
CA LYS A 214 12.84 -30.34 -4.53
C LYS A 214 11.77 -29.60 -5.30
N LYS A 215 11.40 -28.43 -4.83
CA LYS A 215 10.30 -27.61 -5.35
C LYS A 215 10.68 -26.15 -5.41
N ILE A 216 10.25 -25.47 -6.47
CA ILE A 216 10.47 -24.05 -6.69
C ILE A 216 9.14 -23.33 -6.50
N VAL A 217 9.12 -22.31 -5.66
CA VAL A 217 7.98 -21.43 -5.41
C VAL A 217 8.19 -20.13 -6.17
N VAL A 218 7.16 -19.66 -6.86
CA VAL A 218 7.21 -18.46 -7.70
C VAL A 218 6.06 -17.53 -7.36
N GLY A 219 6.37 -16.29 -6.98
CA GLY A 219 5.41 -15.22 -6.76
C GLY A 219 5.27 -14.32 -7.99
N SER A 220 4.05 -14.19 -8.51
CA SER A 220 3.73 -13.44 -9.73
C SER A 220 3.07 -12.10 -9.42
N SER A 221 3.32 -11.09 -10.25
CA SER A 221 2.62 -9.80 -10.20
C SER A 221 1.12 -9.89 -10.52
N GLU A 222 0.67 -10.99 -11.14
CA GLU A 222 -0.75 -11.26 -11.38
C GLU A 222 -1.47 -11.88 -10.17
N GLY A 223 -0.80 -11.95 -9.03
CA GLY A 223 -1.39 -12.50 -7.80
C GLY A 223 -1.55 -14.01 -7.82
N VAL A 224 -0.62 -14.70 -8.44
CA VAL A 224 -0.63 -16.17 -8.50
C VAL A 224 0.68 -16.71 -7.94
N LEU A 225 0.55 -17.63 -6.98
CA LEU A 225 1.64 -18.44 -6.49
C LEU A 225 1.71 -19.72 -7.31
N TYR A 226 2.88 -20.03 -7.85
CA TYR A 226 3.14 -21.29 -8.56
C TYR A 226 4.09 -22.16 -7.75
N LEU A 227 3.87 -23.45 -7.78
CA LEU A 227 4.77 -24.48 -7.26
C LEU A 227 5.20 -25.37 -8.42
N LEU A 228 6.49 -25.40 -8.69
CA LEU A 228 7.09 -26.22 -9.75
C LEU A 228 7.93 -27.35 -9.15
N SER A 229 8.03 -28.48 -9.86
CA SER A 229 8.98 -29.55 -9.53
C SER A 229 10.40 -29.18 -9.93
N SER A 230 11.38 -29.99 -9.52
CA SER A 230 12.78 -29.89 -9.97
C SER A 230 12.94 -29.99 -11.50
N GLU A 231 12.00 -30.65 -12.19
CA GLU A 231 11.96 -30.76 -13.66
C GLU A 231 11.15 -29.62 -14.33
N GLY A 232 10.76 -28.58 -13.59
CA GLY A 232 9.99 -27.44 -14.11
C GLY A 232 8.52 -27.75 -14.41
N GLN A 233 7.95 -28.81 -13.85
CA GLN A 233 6.53 -29.14 -14.05
C GLN A 233 5.66 -28.46 -12.99
N LEU A 234 4.50 -27.93 -13.42
CA LEU A 234 3.54 -27.31 -12.52
C LEU A 234 2.93 -28.35 -11.56
N ILE A 235 3.12 -28.13 -10.25
CA ILE A 235 2.51 -28.94 -9.18
C ILE A 235 1.23 -28.25 -8.67
N LEU A 236 1.32 -26.94 -8.40
CA LEU A 236 0.22 -26.14 -7.83
C LEU A 236 0.20 -24.76 -8.47
N ARG A 237 -1.01 -24.26 -8.70
CA ARG A 237 -1.29 -22.86 -9.02
C ARG A 237 -2.34 -22.34 -8.06
N HIS A 238 -2.00 -21.35 -7.25
CA HIS A 238 -2.88 -20.76 -6.26
C HIS A 238 -3.02 -19.26 -6.51
N ALA A 239 -4.23 -18.81 -6.82
CA ALA A 239 -4.51 -17.39 -7.06
C ALA A 239 -5.00 -16.74 -5.76
N ILE A 240 -4.39 -15.62 -5.39
CA ILE A 240 -4.78 -14.80 -4.23
C ILE A 240 -5.44 -13.48 -4.66
N GLY A 241 -5.36 -13.12 -5.95
CA GLY A 241 -5.99 -11.91 -6.49
C GLY A 241 -5.19 -10.62 -6.33
N SER A 242 -4.11 -10.63 -5.56
CA SER A 242 -3.20 -9.49 -5.36
C SER A 242 -1.76 -9.89 -5.68
N SER A 243 -0.95 -8.98 -6.22
CA SER A 243 0.45 -9.25 -6.58
C SER A 243 1.25 -9.83 -5.41
N ILE A 244 2.22 -10.71 -5.71
CA ILE A 244 3.11 -11.31 -4.72
C ILE A 244 4.52 -10.72 -4.89
N PRO A 245 4.85 -9.62 -4.20
CA PRO A 245 6.13 -8.95 -4.34
C PRO A 245 7.27 -9.61 -3.56
N THR A 246 6.96 -10.37 -2.53
CA THR A 246 7.92 -11.04 -1.67
C THR A 246 7.40 -12.38 -1.20
N LEU A 247 8.28 -13.34 -1.04
CA LEU A 247 8.00 -14.65 -0.45
C LEU A 247 9.25 -15.21 0.21
N ASP A 248 9.07 -16.12 1.13
CA ASP A 248 10.12 -16.85 1.80
C ASP A 248 9.59 -18.19 2.33
N ILE A 249 10.48 -19.14 2.57
CA ILE A 249 10.13 -20.50 2.97
C ILE A 249 10.93 -20.89 4.22
N ALA A 250 10.22 -21.35 5.23
CA ALA A 250 10.85 -21.88 6.43
C ALA A 250 10.40 -23.30 6.75
N ASP A 251 11.32 -24.13 7.24
CA ASP A 251 10.95 -25.40 7.85
C ASP A 251 10.43 -25.16 9.27
N ILE A 252 9.14 -25.40 9.45
CA ILE A 252 8.48 -25.30 10.75
C ILE A 252 7.95 -26.68 11.14
N GLU A 253 8.51 -27.23 12.22
CA GLU A 253 8.14 -28.55 12.76
C GLU A 253 8.37 -29.70 11.76
N GLY A 254 9.44 -29.61 10.94
CA GLY A 254 9.79 -30.65 9.95
C GLY A 254 8.93 -30.62 8.70
N SER A 255 8.30 -29.50 8.39
CA SER A 255 7.50 -29.29 7.19
C SER A 255 7.70 -27.85 6.68
N PRO A 256 8.02 -27.68 5.39
CA PRO A 256 8.20 -26.35 4.82
C PRO A 256 6.87 -25.60 4.79
N LYS A 257 6.91 -24.34 5.17
CA LYS A 257 5.82 -23.40 5.13
C LYS A 257 6.18 -22.27 4.19
N ILE A 258 5.27 -21.91 3.29
CA ILE A 258 5.45 -20.82 2.34
C ILE A 258 4.78 -19.58 2.93
N PHE A 259 5.56 -18.55 3.17
CA PHE A 259 5.08 -17.24 3.59
C PHE A 259 5.24 -16.27 2.44
N PHE A 260 4.30 -15.38 2.27
CA PHE A 260 4.39 -14.36 1.24
C PHE A 260 3.63 -13.10 1.62
N GLY A 261 4.14 -11.97 1.16
CA GLY A 261 3.46 -10.70 1.24
C GLY A 261 2.57 -10.48 0.02
N SER A 262 1.43 -9.85 0.21
CA SER A 262 0.61 -9.36 -0.89
C SER A 262 0.87 -7.88 -1.17
N GLY A 263 0.66 -7.48 -2.42
CA GLY A 263 0.81 -6.10 -2.86
C GLY A 263 -0.30 -5.19 -2.35
N TYR A 264 -0.40 -4.02 -2.97
CA TYR A 264 -1.28 -2.92 -2.55
C TYR A 264 -2.76 -3.26 -2.39
N ASP A 265 -3.27 -4.21 -3.18
CA ASP A 265 -4.72 -4.50 -3.24
C ASP A 265 -5.23 -5.29 -2.02
N ASP A 266 -4.33 -5.80 -1.18
CA ASP A 266 -4.68 -6.75 -0.12
C ASP A 266 -3.92 -6.47 1.18
N GLY A 267 -2.63 -6.08 1.10
CA GLY A 267 -1.81 -5.69 2.24
C GLY A 267 -1.76 -6.74 3.35
N GLN A 268 -1.55 -8.01 2.99
CA GLN A 268 -1.52 -9.11 3.95
C GLN A 268 -0.22 -9.91 3.89
N ILE A 269 0.13 -10.48 5.02
CA ILE A 269 1.12 -11.54 5.13
C ILE A 269 0.36 -12.86 5.15
N TYR A 270 0.67 -13.76 4.24
CA TYR A 270 0.03 -15.05 4.13
C TYR A 270 0.98 -16.19 4.53
N LEU A 271 0.42 -17.20 5.16
CA LEU A 271 1.01 -18.53 5.25
C LEU A 271 0.20 -19.49 4.37
N LEU A 272 0.88 -20.25 3.53
CA LEU A 272 0.32 -21.41 2.85
C LEU A 272 0.94 -22.70 3.42
N ASP A 273 0.08 -23.54 4.03
CA ASP A 273 0.40 -24.87 4.55
C ASP A 273 -0.49 -25.90 3.89
N GLY A 274 -0.08 -26.39 2.73
CA GLY A 274 -0.89 -27.28 1.89
C GLY A 274 -2.19 -26.58 1.44
N GLN A 275 -3.34 -27.03 1.98
CA GLN A 275 -4.66 -26.42 1.69
C GLN A 275 -5.17 -25.48 2.81
N LYS A 276 -4.39 -25.32 3.86
CA LYS A 276 -4.73 -24.45 4.99
C LYS A 276 -3.74 -23.29 5.05
N GLY A 277 -4.21 -22.16 5.50
CA GLY A 277 -3.37 -20.99 5.67
C GLY A 277 -4.02 -19.99 6.60
N TRP A 278 -3.29 -18.96 6.93
CA TRP A 278 -3.79 -17.77 7.62
C TRP A 278 -3.28 -16.52 6.91
N GLY A 279 -3.98 -15.41 7.10
CA GLY A 279 -3.55 -14.08 6.68
C GLY A 279 -3.47 -13.15 7.88
N PHE A 280 -2.50 -12.25 7.85
CA PHE A 280 -2.35 -11.15 8.82
C PHE A 280 -2.39 -9.83 8.05
N ALA A 281 -3.40 -9.01 8.34
CA ALA A 281 -3.55 -7.72 7.69
C ALA A 281 -2.54 -6.71 8.25
N THR A 282 -1.73 -6.13 7.37
CA THR A 282 -0.79 -5.04 7.68
C THR A 282 -1.38 -3.67 7.38
N GLY A 283 -2.48 -3.62 6.63
CA GLY A 283 -3.12 -2.38 6.19
C GLY A 283 -2.47 -1.75 4.94
N SER A 284 -1.35 -2.27 4.48
CA SER A 284 -0.63 -1.75 3.30
C SER A 284 0.20 -2.84 2.62
N GLY A 285 0.63 -2.61 1.37
CA GLY A 285 1.42 -3.58 0.60
C GLY A 285 2.67 -4.04 1.34
N VAL A 286 2.90 -5.35 1.37
CA VAL A 286 4.06 -6.00 2.03
C VAL A 286 5.14 -6.25 0.97
N TRP A 287 6.27 -5.54 1.05
CA TRP A 287 7.34 -5.56 0.05
C TRP A 287 8.58 -6.32 0.47
N ALA A 288 8.72 -6.52 1.77
CA ALA A 288 9.86 -7.21 2.35
C ALA A 288 9.36 -8.21 3.39
N LEU A 289 9.91 -9.42 3.35
CA LEU A 289 9.61 -10.49 4.27
C LEU A 289 10.85 -11.36 4.41
N ASP A 290 11.12 -11.79 5.64
CA ASP A 290 12.18 -12.74 5.98
C ASP A 290 11.77 -13.56 7.20
N ILE A 291 12.27 -14.78 7.30
CA ILE A 291 11.91 -15.72 8.35
C ILE A 291 13.19 -16.22 9.02
N PHE A 292 13.21 -16.13 10.32
CA PHE A 292 14.38 -16.51 11.12
C PHE A 292 14.01 -17.20 12.43
N LEU A 293 15.00 -17.79 13.07
CA LEU A 293 14.84 -18.38 14.40
C LEU A 293 15.32 -17.38 15.46
N LEU A 294 14.47 -17.10 16.43
CA LEU A 294 14.81 -16.35 17.63
C LEU A 294 14.57 -17.23 18.86
N ASP A 295 15.63 -17.52 19.62
CA ASP A 295 15.58 -18.44 20.77
C ASP A 295 14.95 -19.83 20.43
N GLY A 296 15.12 -20.28 19.17
CA GLY A 296 14.60 -21.57 18.66
C GLY A 296 13.13 -21.54 18.20
N GLU A 297 12.48 -20.39 18.24
CA GLU A 297 11.12 -20.19 17.73
C GLU A 297 11.16 -19.44 16.38
N GLY A 298 10.33 -19.86 15.42
CA GLY A 298 10.22 -19.19 14.12
C GLY A 298 9.53 -17.84 14.26
N VAL A 299 10.19 -16.80 13.76
CA VAL A 299 9.67 -15.43 13.68
C VAL A 299 9.60 -15.01 12.22
N ILE A 300 8.48 -14.45 11.82
CA ILE A 300 8.27 -13.85 10.51
C ILE A 300 8.37 -12.35 10.66
N ALA A 301 9.33 -11.73 9.99
CA ALA A 301 9.46 -10.28 9.89
C ALA A 301 8.91 -9.83 8.54
N ALA A 302 8.05 -8.84 8.52
CA ALA A 302 7.51 -8.29 7.28
C ALA A 302 7.32 -6.78 7.38
N GLY A 303 7.57 -6.09 6.28
CA GLY A 303 7.47 -4.64 6.19
C GLY A 303 7.01 -4.18 4.81
N GLY A 304 6.50 -2.97 4.76
CA GLY A 304 5.92 -2.45 3.52
C GLY A 304 5.76 -0.92 3.49
N ASP A 305 4.73 -0.49 2.78
CA ASP A 305 4.51 0.91 2.44
C ASP A 305 4.33 1.85 3.64
N GLU A 306 3.72 1.38 4.73
CA GLU A 306 3.50 2.20 5.93
C GLU A 306 4.76 2.44 6.76
N GLY A 307 5.90 1.88 6.38
CA GLY A 307 7.11 2.00 7.17
C GLY A 307 7.04 1.29 8.53
N THR A 308 6.13 0.34 8.68
CA THR A 308 6.01 -0.48 9.88
C THR A 308 6.53 -1.88 9.61
N ILE A 309 7.45 -2.35 10.44
CA ILE A 309 7.82 -3.75 10.48
C ILE A 309 6.95 -4.48 11.49
N TYR A 310 6.42 -5.62 11.10
CA TYR A 310 5.62 -6.53 11.92
C TYR A 310 6.41 -7.79 12.18
N LEU A 311 6.44 -8.24 13.43
CA LEU A 311 6.98 -9.54 13.81
C LEU A 311 5.83 -10.45 14.21
N LEU A 312 5.72 -11.58 13.53
CA LEU A 312 4.67 -12.57 13.79
C LEU A 312 5.29 -13.89 14.24
N ASP A 313 4.56 -14.64 15.04
CA ASP A 313 4.91 -16.03 15.27
C ASP A 313 4.37 -16.94 14.15
N ARG A 314 4.76 -18.19 14.14
CA ARG A 314 4.31 -19.21 13.18
C ARG A 314 2.80 -19.41 13.12
N TYR A 315 2.04 -18.88 14.07
CA TYR A 315 0.56 -18.94 14.09
C TYR A 315 -0.08 -17.67 13.56
N GLY A 316 0.71 -16.69 13.07
CA GLY A 316 0.24 -15.39 12.60
C GLY A 316 -0.11 -14.41 13.72
N ARG A 317 0.33 -14.68 14.96
CA ARG A 317 0.07 -13.79 16.10
C ARG A 317 1.18 -12.73 16.17
N LEU A 318 0.78 -11.48 16.35
CA LEU A 318 1.71 -10.35 16.46
C LEU A 318 2.57 -10.48 17.72
N LEU A 319 3.89 -10.55 17.52
CA LEU A 319 4.89 -10.54 18.60
C LEU A 319 5.31 -9.11 18.95
N GLY A 320 5.42 -8.24 17.95
CA GLY A 320 5.80 -6.85 18.10
C GLY A 320 5.77 -6.13 16.75
N ASN A 321 5.82 -4.81 16.80
CA ASN A 321 5.98 -3.96 15.61
C ASN A 321 6.89 -2.77 15.93
N TYR A 322 7.46 -2.17 14.89
CA TYR A 322 8.24 -0.94 15.01
C TYR A 322 8.04 -0.09 13.75
N HIS A 323 7.82 1.21 13.93
CA HIS A 323 7.59 2.14 12.82
C HIS A 323 8.85 2.96 12.55
N VAL A 324 9.37 2.90 11.31
CA VAL A 324 10.59 3.61 10.89
C VAL A 324 10.28 4.92 10.14
N GLY A 325 9.03 5.15 9.76
CA GLY A 325 8.56 6.40 9.19
C GLY A 325 8.44 6.43 7.66
N ASP A 326 9.30 5.71 6.94
CA ASP A 326 9.29 5.61 5.48
C ASP A 326 9.08 4.18 5.03
N ARG A 327 8.59 4.00 3.79
CA ARG A 327 8.41 2.71 3.15
C ARG A 327 9.62 1.79 3.33
N ILE A 328 9.36 0.54 3.73
CA ILE A 328 10.37 -0.51 3.83
C ILE A 328 10.50 -1.19 2.46
N HIS A 329 11.63 -0.99 1.81
CA HIS A 329 11.91 -1.53 0.48
C HIS A 329 12.56 -2.91 0.51
N GLY A 330 13.17 -3.28 1.61
CA GLY A 330 13.82 -4.57 1.80
C GLY A 330 14.15 -4.80 3.27
N LEU A 331 14.26 -6.07 3.63
CA LEU A 331 14.49 -6.56 4.97
C LEU A 331 15.38 -7.79 4.90
N LEU A 332 16.27 -7.93 5.87
CA LEU A 332 17.13 -9.08 6.08
C LEU A 332 17.29 -9.32 7.59
N ALA A 333 17.02 -10.52 8.06
CA ALA A 333 17.34 -10.94 9.41
C ALA A 333 18.70 -11.64 9.42
N HIS A 334 19.66 -11.08 10.12
CA HIS A 334 21.04 -11.59 10.15
C HIS A 334 21.71 -11.34 11.49
N ASP A 335 22.48 -12.31 11.98
CA ASP A 335 23.27 -12.18 13.19
C ASP A 335 24.53 -11.34 12.88
N LEU A 336 24.42 -10.02 13.12
CA LEU A 336 25.52 -9.09 12.85
C LEU A 336 26.65 -9.18 13.87
N GLU A 337 26.30 -9.48 15.13
CA GLU A 337 27.27 -9.48 16.23
C GLU A 337 27.91 -10.85 16.48
N GLY A 338 27.45 -11.93 15.81
CA GLY A 338 27.95 -13.29 15.98
C GLY A 338 27.55 -13.91 17.32
N ASP A 339 26.49 -13.43 17.94
CA ASP A 339 26.03 -13.87 19.26
C ASP A 339 24.95 -14.96 19.21
N GLY A 340 24.52 -15.35 18.01
CA GLY A 340 23.48 -16.34 17.74
C GLY A 340 22.06 -15.75 17.75
N ARG A 341 21.92 -14.43 17.80
CA ARG A 341 20.63 -13.74 17.75
C ARG A 341 20.61 -12.79 16.56
N PRO A 342 19.72 -13.01 15.59
CA PRO A 342 19.67 -12.14 14.44
C PRO A 342 19.14 -10.75 14.79
N GLU A 343 19.74 -9.73 14.19
CA GLU A 343 19.19 -8.39 14.05
C GLU A 343 18.34 -8.31 12.80
N ILE A 344 17.43 -7.32 12.77
CA ILE A 344 16.66 -6.99 11.58
C ILE A 344 17.30 -5.79 10.91
N ILE A 345 17.84 -6.03 9.73
CA ILE A 345 18.40 -4.99 8.87
C ILE A 345 17.33 -4.60 7.87
N LEU A 346 17.06 -3.33 7.71
CA LEU A 346 16.11 -2.85 6.71
C LEU A 346 16.57 -1.58 6.01
N ARG A 347 16.09 -1.45 4.79
CA ARG A 347 16.24 -0.25 3.95
C ARG A 347 14.89 0.45 3.86
N SER A 348 14.86 1.70 4.33
CA SER A 348 13.64 2.50 4.37
C SER A 348 13.97 3.95 4.06
N GLY A 349 13.31 4.53 3.04
CA GLY A 349 13.63 5.86 2.54
C GLY A 349 15.11 6.01 2.18
N LEU A 350 15.78 6.98 2.79
CA LEU A 350 17.21 7.29 2.62
C LEU A 350 18.09 6.68 3.74
N TYR A 351 17.59 5.66 4.44
CA TYR A 351 18.28 5.11 5.62
C TYR A 351 18.38 3.60 5.56
N LEU A 352 19.51 3.11 6.09
CA LEU A 352 19.69 1.75 6.57
C LEU A 352 19.45 1.73 8.08
N TYR A 353 18.78 0.70 8.57
CA TYR A 353 18.55 0.49 9.99
C TYR A 353 19.01 -0.89 10.38
N ALA A 354 19.53 -1.04 11.61
CA ALA A 354 19.56 -2.30 12.31
C ALA A 354 18.72 -2.19 13.58
N LEU A 355 17.87 -3.19 13.81
CA LEU A 355 16.97 -3.27 14.94
C LEU A 355 17.29 -4.52 15.75
N GLU A 356 17.38 -4.40 17.08
CA GLU A 356 17.47 -5.52 18.00
C GLU A 356 16.09 -5.94 18.52
N MET A 357 15.96 -7.20 18.84
CA MET A 357 14.78 -7.78 19.45
C MET A 357 15.08 -8.33 20.83
N THR A 358 14.32 -7.89 21.82
CA THR A 358 14.45 -8.40 23.19
C THR A 358 13.11 -8.96 23.68
N THR A 359 13.17 -10.03 24.49
CA THR A 359 11.94 -10.53 25.13
C THR A 359 11.42 -9.49 26.12
N GLY A 360 10.27 -8.89 25.80
CA GLY A 360 9.64 -7.88 26.64
C GLY A 360 9.20 -8.46 27.99
N LYS A 361 9.44 -7.74 29.08
CA LYS A 361 8.66 -7.96 30.30
C LYS A 361 7.27 -7.40 30.05
N ILE A 362 6.22 -8.16 30.35
CA ILE A 362 4.84 -7.68 30.32
C ILE A 362 4.74 -6.51 31.33
N GLY A 363 5.06 -5.31 30.88
CA GLY A 363 4.64 -4.07 31.52
C GLY A 363 3.18 -3.89 31.14
N ALA A 364 2.33 -3.62 32.13
CA ALA A 364 0.89 -3.47 31.96
C ALA A 364 0.56 -2.16 31.23
N GLU A 365 0.80 -2.10 29.93
CA GLU A 365 0.23 -1.13 28.99
C GLU A 365 0.61 -1.57 27.56
N THR A 366 0.03 -2.68 27.12
CA THR A 366 -0.05 -2.99 25.71
C THR A 366 -1.32 -2.31 25.19
N PRO A 367 -1.27 -1.49 24.14
CA PRO A 367 -2.50 -1.12 23.43
C PRO A 367 -3.14 -2.43 22.96
N GLN A 368 -4.28 -2.76 23.51
CA GLN A 368 -5.09 -3.87 23.02
C GLN A 368 -5.59 -3.47 21.63
N ILE A 369 -4.92 -3.95 20.59
CA ILE A 369 -5.55 -4.06 19.28
C ILE A 369 -6.57 -5.19 19.43
N THR A 370 -7.80 -4.80 19.68
CA THR A 370 -8.95 -5.70 19.64
C THR A 370 -9.07 -6.26 18.23
N PRO A 371 -9.17 -7.59 18.05
CA PRO A 371 -9.51 -8.14 16.74
C PRO A 371 -10.84 -7.53 16.32
N TYR A 372 -10.90 -6.99 15.09
CA TYR A 372 -12.14 -6.48 14.53
C TYR A 372 -13.22 -7.55 14.60
N PRO A 373 -14.35 -7.30 15.26
CA PRO A 373 -15.47 -8.22 15.22
C PRO A 373 -16.09 -8.14 13.82
N SER A 374 -16.26 -9.31 13.22
CA SER A 374 -17.17 -9.49 12.11
C SER A 374 -18.51 -8.81 12.46
N LEU A 375 -18.98 -7.95 11.57
CA LEU A 375 -20.24 -7.22 11.69
C LEU A 375 -21.40 -8.19 11.94
N ALA A 376 -21.84 -8.26 13.19
CA ALA A 376 -23.16 -8.73 13.55
C ALA A 376 -23.85 -7.58 14.27
N PHE A 377 -24.78 -6.95 13.59
CA PHE A 377 -25.67 -5.96 14.17
C PHE A 377 -26.51 -6.60 15.27
N SER A 378 -26.30 -6.22 16.52
CA SER A 378 -27.30 -6.38 17.56
C SER A 378 -27.35 -5.13 18.41
N ALA A 379 -28.47 -4.44 18.31
CA ALA A 379 -28.82 -3.29 19.10
C ALA A 379 -28.86 -3.64 20.60
N SER A 380 -28.10 -2.89 21.40
CA SER A 380 -28.28 -2.82 22.85
C SER A 380 -28.17 -1.37 23.28
N SER A 381 -29.32 -0.82 23.63
CA SER A 381 -29.48 0.53 24.18
C SER A 381 -28.87 0.62 25.58
N THR A 382 -27.83 1.45 25.75
CA THR A 382 -27.45 2.04 27.04
C THR A 382 -27.33 3.57 26.90
N PRO A 383 -27.94 4.35 27.80
CA PRO A 383 -27.92 5.81 27.71
C PRO A 383 -26.64 6.35 28.38
N ASP A 384 -25.61 6.55 27.59
CA ASP A 384 -24.48 7.46 27.83
C ASP A 384 -23.43 7.38 26.68
N ALA A 385 -23.89 7.25 25.45
CA ALA A 385 -23.01 7.34 24.28
C ALA A 385 -22.72 8.83 24.03
N GLY A 386 -21.43 9.21 23.97
CA GLY A 386 -20.99 10.55 23.55
C GLY A 386 -21.59 10.98 22.20
N PRO A 387 -21.30 12.19 21.71
CA PRO A 387 -21.85 12.66 20.45
C PRO A 387 -21.42 11.77 19.27
N VAL A 388 -22.27 11.69 18.24
CA VAL A 388 -21.93 11.05 16.95
C VAL A 388 -20.97 11.94 16.19
N GLU A 389 -19.85 11.42 15.74
CA GLU A 389 -18.85 12.12 14.93
C GLU A 389 -19.04 11.83 13.44
N LEU A 390 -19.31 12.88 12.67
CA LEU A 390 -19.25 12.87 11.21
C LEU A 390 -17.95 13.53 10.76
N VAL A 391 -17.18 12.83 9.92
CA VAL A 391 -16.03 13.41 9.21
C VAL A 391 -16.40 13.56 7.74
N ALA A 392 -16.39 14.81 7.25
CA ALA A 392 -16.66 15.12 5.86
C ALA A 392 -15.43 15.72 5.18
N VAL A 393 -15.17 15.31 3.95
CA VAL A 393 -14.04 15.77 3.13
C VAL A 393 -14.53 16.40 1.83
N GLY A 394 -13.64 17.11 1.14
CA GLY A 394 -13.88 17.79 -0.12
C GLY A 394 -14.06 16.84 -1.33
N ASP A 395 -13.78 17.35 -2.53
CA ASP A 395 -14.00 16.66 -3.78
C ASP A 395 -12.99 15.51 -3.98
N ILE A 396 -13.52 14.35 -4.43
CA ILE A 396 -12.76 13.11 -4.63
C ILE A 396 -12.80 12.70 -6.09
N LEU A 397 -11.65 12.75 -6.76
CA LEU A 397 -11.42 12.28 -8.12
C LEU A 397 -10.54 11.01 -8.07
N LEU A 398 -11.02 9.91 -8.65
CA LEU A 398 -10.29 8.63 -8.66
C LEU A 398 -9.81 8.22 -10.07
N CYS A 399 -9.61 9.19 -10.95
CA CYS A 399 -9.10 8.99 -12.32
C CYS A 399 -7.90 9.90 -12.62
N ARG A 400 -7.41 9.88 -13.86
CA ARG A 400 -6.30 10.72 -14.35
C ARG A 400 -5.01 10.48 -13.53
N THR A 401 -4.34 11.55 -13.07
CA THR A 401 -3.10 11.46 -12.27
C THR A 401 -3.32 10.70 -10.96
N VAL A 402 -4.50 10.82 -10.35
CA VAL A 402 -4.84 10.05 -9.13
C VAL A 402 -4.80 8.55 -9.43
N GLU A 403 -5.46 8.10 -10.52
CA GLU A 403 -5.42 6.69 -10.92
C GLU A 403 -4.00 6.24 -11.30
N GLU A 404 -3.21 7.10 -11.95
CA GLU A 404 -1.81 6.80 -12.24
C GLU A 404 -1.00 6.59 -10.95
N ARG A 405 -1.21 7.43 -9.92
CA ARG A 405 -0.56 7.28 -8.62
C ARG A 405 -1.07 6.05 -7.87
N MET A 406 -2.38 5.77 -7.91
CA MET A 406 -2.94 4.54 -7.36
C MET A 406 -2.36 3.29 -8.03
N ASN A 407 -2.17 3.31 -9.35
CA ASN A 407 -1.52 2.21 -10.07
C ASN A 407 -0.03 2.05 -9.73
N GLN A 408 0.63 3.13 -9.34
CA GLN A 408 2.05 3.15 -8.99
C GLN A 408 2.29 2.80 -7.52
N TYR A 409 1.44 3.27 -6.61
CA TYR A 409 1.68 3.25 -5.17
C TYR A 409 0.62 2.50 -4.35
N GLY A 410 -0.48 2.06 -4.97
CA GLY A 410 -1.59 1.37 -4.32
C GLY A 410 -2.89 2.17 -4.31
N VAL A 411 -4.01 1.47 -4.16
CA VAL A 411 -5.35 2.08 -4.15
C VAL A 411 -5.57 2.99 -2.95
N GLU A 412 -4.88 2.72 -1.85
CA GLU A 412 -4.90 3.51 -0.62
C GLU A 412 -4.11 4.81 -0.71
N PHE A 413 -3.19 4.95 -1.68
CA PHE A 413 -2.28 6.08 -1.78
C PHE A 413 -2.96 7.46 -1.63
N PRO A 414 -4.12 7.74 -2.25
CA PRO A 414 -4.77 9.04 -2.08
C PRO A 414 -5.19 9.34 -0.64
N PHE A 415 -5.50 8.31 0.14
CA PHE A 415 -6.03 8.43 1.51
C PHE A 415 -5.04 8.00 2.59
N ALA A 416 -3.80 7.64 2.25
CA ALA A 416 -2.84 7.06 3.18
C ALA A 416 -2.56 7.95 4.41
N ALA A 417 -2.57 9.28 4.26
CA ALA A 417 -2.34 10.21 5.37
C ALA A 417 -3.62 10.57 6.16
N THR A 418 -4.80 10.21 5.66
CA THR A 418 -6.09 10.62 6.24
C THR A 418 -7.03 9.45 6.56
N GLY A 419 -6.71 8.25 6.07
CA GLY A 419 -7.55 7.06 6.21
C GLY A 419 -7.84 6.70 7.68
N ASP A 420 -6.87 6.84 8.58
CA ASP A 420 -7.10 6.57 10.01
C ASP A 420 -8.13 7.55 10.61
N LEU A 421 -8.07 8.82 10.23
CA LEU A 421 -9.06 9.80 10.67
C LEU A 421 -10.45 9.45 10.14
N LEU A 422 -10.57 9.08 8.88
CA LEU A 422 -11.84 8.68 8.27
C LEU A 422 -12.40 7.41 8.93
N ARG A 423 -11.60 6.36 9.09
CA ARG A 423 -12.00 5.11 9.74
C ARG A 423 -12.35 5.25 11.22
N SER A 424 -11.80 6.26 11.92
CA SER A 424 -12.08 6.50 13.33
C SER A 424 -13.41 7.25 13.57
N ALA A 425 -13.97 7.86 12.53
CA ALA A 425 -15.25 8.54 12.59
C ALA A 425 -16.41 7.54 12.77
N ASP A 426 -17.52 8.00 13.32
CA ASP A 426 -18.76 7.21 13.31
C ASP A 426 -19.42 7.20 11.92
N ILE A 427 -19.19 8.25 11.11
CA ILE A 427 -19.63 8.38 9.72
C ILE A 427 -18.56 9.16 8.93
N ALA A 428 -18.05 8.58 7.86
CA ALA A 428 -17.16 9.24 6.91
C ALA A 428 -17.91 9.55 5.60
N LEU A 429 -17.83 10.80 5.13
CA LEU A 429 -18.55 11.34 4.00
C LEU A 429 -17.62 12.11 3.03
N GLY A 430 -17.84 11.97 1.70
CA GLY A 430 -17.16 12.75 0.67
C GLY A 430 -18.01 12.95 -0.58
N ASN A 431 -17.56 13.76 -1.53
CA ASN A 431 -18.17 13.90 -2.85
C ASN A 431 -17.35 13.15 -3.91
N LEU A 432 -17.91 12.07 -4.48
CA LEU A 432 -17.27 11.29 -5.53
C LEU A 432 -17.52 11.95 -6.89
N GLU A 433 -16.53 12.68 -7.40
CA GLU A 433 -16.65 13.52 -8.60
C GLU A 433 -16.18 12.84 -9.89
N CYS A 434 -16.45 11.56 -10.02
CA CYS A 434 -16.24 10.81 -11.26
C CYS A 434 -17.10 9.55 -11.29
N PRO A 435 -17.60 9.11 -12.46
CA PRO A 435 -18.17 7.78 -12.60
C PRO A 435 -17.08 6.71 -12.54
N LEU A 436 -17.42 5.58 -11.95
CA LEU A 436 -16.59 4.38 -11.82
C LEU A 436 -17.07 3.33 -12.82
N SER A 437 -16.57 3.37 -14.06
CA SER A 437 -17.04 2.48 -15.13
C SER A 437 -15.99 2.31 -16.22
N THR A 438 -16.06 1.18 -16.94
CA THR A 438 -15.35 0.97 -18.20
C THR A 438 -16.29 1.07 -19.41
N ARG A 439 -17.58 1.33 -19.19
CA ARG A 439 -18.65 1.40 -20.20
C ARG A 439 -19.14 2.83 -20.41
N GLY A 440 -20.05 3.01 -21.35
CA GLY A 440 -20.65 4.29 -21.66
C GLY A 440 -19.88 5.10 -22.71
N GLU A 441 -20.55 6.09 -23.28
CA GLU A 441 -20.00 6.98 -24.29
C GLU A 441 -19.80 8.37 -23.71
N ALA A 442 -18.67 9.00 -24.06
CA ALA A 442 -18.34 10.35 -23.61
C ALA A 442 -19.36 11.38 -24.14
N ILE A 443 -19.84 12.24 -23.25
CA ILE A 443 -20.68 13.37 -23.66
C ILE A 443 -19.84 14.52 -24.26
N ASP A 444 -20.45 15.47 -24.93
CA ASP A 444 -19.77 16.66 -25.49
C ASP A 444 -19.47 17.68 -24.36
N LYS A 445 -18.34 17.46 -23.66
CA LYS A 445 -17.89 18.27 -22.55
C LYS A 445 -16.36 18.43 -22.60
N ARG A 446 -15.85 19.59 -22.15
CA ARG A 446 -14.41 19.90 -22.21
C ARG A 446 -13.57 19.02 -21.28
N PHE A 447 -14.03 18.81 -20.07
CA PHE A 447 -13.38 17.96 -19.06
C PHE A 447 -14.27 16.77 -18.78
N LEU A 448 -13.75 15.57 -19.00
CA LEU A 448 -14.44 14.31 -18.82
C LEU A 448 -13.67 13.46 -17.80
N PHE A 449 -14.36 13.00 -16.78
CA PHE A 449 -13.81 12.15 -15.75
C PHE A 449 -14.41 10.76 -15.83
N ARG A 450 -13.57 9.75 -15.72
CA ARG A 450 -13.98 8.35 -15.59
C ARG A 450 -12.87 7.56 -14.93
N ALA A 451 -13.16 6.96 -13.80
CA ALA A 451 -12.27 6.06 -13.07
C ALA A 451 -12.58 4.59 -13.40
N HIS A 452 -11.58 3.75 -13.27
CA HIS A 452 -11.79 2.31 -13.38
C HIS A 452 -12.58 1.79 -12.15
N PRO A 453 -13.54 0.85 -12.29
CA PRO A 453 -14.35 0.34 -11.16
C PRO A 453 -13.53 -0.20 -9.98
N ARG A 454 -12.34 -0.78 -10.24
CA ARG A 454 -11.44 -1.25 -9.16
C ARG A 454 -11.04 -0.14 -8.18
N ASN A 455 -11.04 1.13 -8.61
CA ASN A 455 -10.63 2.26 -7.78
C ASN A 455 -11.65 2.55 -6.66
N LEU A 456 -12.83 1.90 -6.70
CA LEU A 456 -13.79 1.91 -5.61
C LEU A 456 -13.22 1.34 -4.30
N SER A 457 -12.30 0.38 -4.40
CA SER A 457 -11.61 -0.18 -3.23
C SER A 457 -10.86 0.87 -2.42
N ALA A 458 -10.45 2.00 -3.01
CA ALA A 458 -9.85 3.11 -2.28
C ALA A 458 -10.82 3.76 -1.28
N LEU A 459 -12.09 3.93 -1.66
CA LEU A 459 -13.12 4.46 -0.77
C LEU A 459 -13.43 3.50 0.38
N SER A 460 -13.53 2.19 0.06
CA SER A 460 -13.74 1.14 1.08
C SER A 460 -12.56 1.07 2.05
N TRP A 461 -11.31 1.15 1.53
CA TRP A 461 -10.12 1.18 2.35
C TRP A 461 -10.07 2.40 3.28
N ALA A 462 -10.43 3.57 2.75
CA ALA A 462 -10.47 4.80 3.53
C ALA A 462 -11.58 4.81 4.60
N GLY A 463 -12.56 3.91 4.50
CA GLY A 463 -13.65 3.78 5.46
C GLY A 463 -14.80 4.74 5.20
N PHE A 464 -15.07 5.11 3.94
CA PHE A 464 -16.25 5.91 3.61
C PHE A 464 -17.53 5.10 3.81
N ASP A 465 -18.47 5.67 4.58
CA ASP A 465 -19.80 5.09 4.81
C ASP A 465 -20.81 5.59 3.78
N ILE A 466 -20.61 6.81 3.30
CA ILE A 466 -21.53 7.45 2.38
C ILE A 466 -20.81 8.45 1.47
N VAL A 467 -21.23 8.53 0.21
CA VAL A 467 -20.73 9.53 -0.74
C VAL A 467 -21.88 10.30 -1.42
N SER A 468 -21.65 11.59 -1.67
CA SER A 468 -22.44 12.33 -2.65
C SER A 468 -22.00 11.93 -4.04
N VAL A 469 -22.95 11.69 -4.92
CA VAL A 469 -22.74 11.51 -6.36
C VAL A 469 -23.53 12.56 -7.17
N ALA A 470 -24.16 13.52 -6.48
CA ALA A 470 -24.78 14.67 -7.12
C ALA A 470 -23.72 15.70 -7.52
N ASN A 471 -23.17 15.55 -8.72
CA ASN A 471 -22.18 16.49 -9.28
C ASN A 471 -22.29 16.56 -10.80
N ASN A 472 -21.53 17.47 -11.40
CA ASN A 472 -21.51 17.69 -12.85
C ASN A 472 -20.74 16.64 -13.63
N HIS A 473 -20.08 15.65 -12.98
CA HIS A 473 -19.25 14.64 -13.64
C HIS A 473 -19.81 13.22 -13.63
N LEU A 474 -20.81 12.91 -12.82
CA LEU A 474 -21.38 11.56 -12.72
C LEU A 474 -21.85 11.01 -14.09
N LEU A 475 -22.35 11.88 -14.96
CA LEU A 475 -22.87 11.52 -16.28
C LEU A 475 -21.90 11.82 -17.46
N ASP A 476 -20.63 12.05 -17.21
CA ASP A 476 -19.61 12.32 -18.24
C ASP A 476 -19.52 11.23 -19.32
N PHE A 477 -19.87 9.99 -18.97
CA PHE A 477 -19.95 8.85 -19.89
C PHE A 477 -21.36 8.24 -19.98
N GLY A 478 -22.38 9.07 -19.71
CA GLY A 478 -23.79 8.72 -19.85
C GLY A 478 -24.34 7.83 -18.74
N GLU A 479 -25.58 7.41 -18.93
CA GLU A 479 -26.35 6.63 -17.96
C GLU A 479 -25.71 5.28 -17.62
N GLU A 480 -25.08 4.63 -18.57
CA GLU A 480 -24.48 3.32 -18.37
C GLU A 480 -23.32 3.40 -17.37
N ALA A 481 -22.48 4.43 -17.47
CA ALA A 481 -21.39 4.65 -16.52
C ALA A 481 -21.90 5.06 -15.12
N MET A 482 -22.95 5.87 -15.07
CA MET A 482 -23.63 6.17 -13.80
C MET A 482 -24.16 4.90 -13.13
N ARG A 483 -24.87 4.05 -13.87
CA ARG A 483 -25.43 2.79 -13.36
C ARG A 483 -24.36 1.89 -12.79
N ASP A 484 -23.23 1.70 -13.50
CA ASP A 484 -22.08 0.93 -13.01
C ASP A 484 -21.54 1.50 -11.70
N THR A 485 -21.50 2.83 -11.58
CA THR A 485 -21.03 3.51 -10.38
C THR A 485 -21.95 3.23 -9.18
N LEU A 486 -23.27 3.37 -9.37
CA LEU A 486 -24.23 3.13 -8.29
C LEU A 486 -24.25 1.66 -7.87
N GLU A 487 -24.25 0.73 -8.85
CA GLU A 487 -24.16 -0.72 -8.58
C GLU A 487 -22.86 -1.07 -7.83
N GLY A 488 -21.72 -0.49 -8.23
CA GLY A 488 -20.44 -0.71 -7.54
C GLY A 488 -20.43 -0.19 -6.11
N LEU A 489 -21.02 0.97 -5.84
CA LEU A 489 -21.17 1.51 -4.48
C LEU A 489 -22.05 0.61 -3.62
N GLU A 490 -23.19 0.12 -4.15
CA GLU A 490 -24.08 -0.84 -3.47
C GLU A 490 -23.34 -2.15 -3.14
N ASP A 491 -22.59 -2.70 -4.10
CA ASP A 491 -21.83 -3.94 -3.93
C ASP A 491 -20.71 -3.79 -2.88
N SER A 492 -20.22 -2.56 -2.67
CA SER A 492 -19.18 -2.23 -1.69
C SER A 492 -19.75 -1.75 -0.34
N GLU A 493 -21.07 -1.82 -0.16
CA GLU A 493 -21.78 -1.38 1.06
C GLU A 493 -21.56 0.12 1.41
N ILE A 494 -21.17 0.94 0.41
CA ILE A 494 -21.05 2.39 0.55
C ILE A 494 -22.36 3.02 0.11
N LEU A 495 -23.02 3.74 1.02
CA LEU A 495 -24.22 4.46 0.70
C LEU A 495 -23.94 5.62 -0.25
N TYR A 496 -24.93 5.98 -1.08
CA TYR A 496 -24.82 7.15 -1.92
C TYR A 496 -26.11 7.98 -1.91
N VAL A 497 -25.98 9.25 -2.21
CA VAL A 497 -27.09 10.21 -2.30
C VAL A 497 -26.94 11.14 -3.49
N GLY A 498 -28.08 11.62 -4.02
CA GLY A 498 -28.12 12.65 -5.03
C GLY A 498 -28.17 12.14 -6.47
N ALA A 499 -28.26 10.82 -6.69
CA ALA A 499 -28.53 10.22 -7.99
C ALA A 499 -29.36 8.95 -7.87
N GLY A 500 -29.96 8.51 -8.98
CA GLY A 500 -30.75 7.29 -9.03
C GLY A 500 -31.26 7.00 -10.45
N LEU A 501 -31.99 5.89 -10.61
CA LEU A 501 -32.54 5.49 -11.90
C LEU A 501 -33.86 6.21 -12.23
N SER A 502 -34.35 6.98 -11.28
CA SER A 502 -35.53 7.86 -11.43
C SER A 502 -35.31 9.15 -10.63
N GLU A 503 -36.14 10.17 -10.89
CA GLU A 503 -36.13 11.41 -10.09
C GLU A 503 -36.43 11.14 -8.61
N GLU A 504 -37.36 10.24 -8.32
CA GLU A 504 -37.71 9.87 -6.95
C GLU A 504 -36.50 9.22 -6.23
N GLU A 505 -35.76 8.37 -6.91
CA GLU A 505 -34.54 7.76 -6.34
C GLU A 505 -33.43 8.78 -6.13
N ALA A 506 -33.21 9.69 -7.07
CA ALA A 506 -32.19 10.72 -6.95
C ALA A 506 -32.41 11.66 -5.74
N HIS A 507 -33.67 11.91 -5.38
CA HIS A 507 -34.08 12.76 -4.25
C HIS A 507 -34.34 11.96 -2.96
N ARG A 508 -34.11 10.64 -2.94
CA ARG A 508 -34.33 9.80 -1.76
C ARG A 508 -33.21 10.03 -0.74
N PRO A 509 -33.55 10.29 0.57
CA PRO A 509 -32.52 10.35 1.58
C PRO A 509 -31.92 8.98 1.87
N ALA A 510 -30.62 8.91 2.12
CA ALA A 510 -30.00 7.80 2.84
C ALA A 510 -30.07 8.07 4.33
N ILE A 511 -30.40 7.05 5.14
CA ILE A 511 -30.53 7.21 6.60
C ILE A 511 -29.54 6.28 7.28
N ILE A 512 -28.69 6.87 8.13
CA ILE A 512 -27.74 6.13 8.97
C ILE A 512 -28.18 6.31 10.43
N GLU A 513 -28.26 5.21 11.18
CA GLU A 513 -28.55 5.23 12.61
C GLU A 513 -27.29 4.83 13.39
N VAL A 514 -26.73 5.78 14.14
CA VAL A 514 -25.55 5.55 14.98
C VAL A 514 -25.86 5.99 16.40
N ARG A 515 -25.55 5.13 17.38
CA ARG A 515 -25.79 5.40 18.82
C ARG A 515 -27.22 5.86 19.15
N GLY A 516 -28.19 5.39 18.32
CA GLY A 516 -29.61 5.74 18.51
C GLY A 516 -29.98 7.11 17.96
N VAL A 517 -29.09 7.79 17.21
CA VAL A 517 -29.37 9.02 16.46
C VAL A 517 -29.52 8.68 14.98
N LYS A 518 -30.66 9.01 14.40
CA LYS A 518 -30.95 8.86 12.97
C LYS A 518 -30.56 10.12 12.22
N ILE A 519 -29.68 9.99 11.26
CA ILE A 519 -29.23 11.09 10.42
C ILE A 519 -29.61 10.78 8.96
N ALA A 520 -30.40 11.66 8.36
CA ALA A 520 -30.75 11.59 6.94
C ALA A 520 -29.77 12.43 6.12
N PHE A 521 -29.32 11.90 5.00
CA PHE A 521 -28.43 12.56 4.06
C PHE A 521 -29.15 12.79 2.74
N LEU A 522 -29.01 13.98 2.18
CA LEU A 522 -29.49 14.38 0.88
C LEU A 522 -28.37 15.06 0.10
N ALA A 523 -28.34 14.94 -1.22
CA ALA A 523 -27.35 15.66 -2.02
C ALA A 523 -27.95 16.24 -3.29
N TYR A 524 -27.40 17.41 -3.72
CA TYR A 524 -27.88 18.16 -4.87
C TYR A 524 -26.74 18.78 -5.66
N ALA A 525 -26.94 18.93 -7.00
CA ALA A 525 -26.07 19.69 -7.88
C ALA A 525 -26.84 20.79 -8.59
N SER A 526 -26.21 21.95 -8.85
CA SER A 526 -26.86 23.01 -9.65
C SER A 526 -26.39 23.04 -11.10
N ILE A 527 -25.25 22.44 -11.39
CA ILE A 527 -24.56 22.62 -12.66
C ILE A 527 -25.18 21.75 -13.74
N ARG A 528 -25.91 22.41 -14.64
CA ARG A 528 -26.51 21.80 -15.85
C ARG A 528 -25.52 21.96 -17.01
N TRP A 529 -24.92 20.83 -17.46
CA TRP A 529 -24.07 20.85 -18.65
C TRP A 529 -24.89 21.04 -19.96
N LYS A 530 -24.22 21.56 -20.96
CA LYS A 530 -24.82 21.75 -22.31
C LYS A 530 -25.12 20.36 -22.91
N GLY A 531 -26.38 20.02 -23.06
CA GLY A 531 -26.83 18.68 -23.46
C GLY A 531 -27.68 17.95 -22.39
N SER A 532 -27.73 18.45 -21.17
CA SER A 532 -28.63 17.89 -20.14
C SER A 532 -30.11 17.98 -20.50
N SER A 533 -30.49 18.89 -21.41
CA SER A 533 -31.86 19.01 -21.96
C SER A 533 -32.19 17.96 -23.04
N GLU A 534 -31.20 17.22 -23.53
CA GLU A 534 -31.38 16.17 -24.56
C GLU A 534 -31.38 14.75 -23.96
N LEU A 535 -31.05 14.61 -22.63
CA LEU A 535 -31.26 13.36 -21.93
C LEU A 535 -32.75 13.05 -21.81
N PRO A 536 -33.15 11.76 -21.83
CA PRO A 536 -34.54 11.38 -21.62
C PRO A 536 -35.13 12.07 -20.38
N THR A 537 -36.40 12.39 -20.40
CA THR A 537 -37.14 13.23 -19.44
C THR A 537 -37.12 12.80 -17.98
N GLU A 538 -36.29 11.87 -17.59
CA GLU A 538 -36.08 11.40 -16.21
C GLU A 538 -34.76 11.93 -15.72
N THR A 539 -34.79 12.94 -14.83
CA THR A 539 -33.62 13.49 -14.15
C THR A 539 -33.05 12.44 -13.20
N ARG A 540 -31.80 12.07 -13.43
CA ARG A 540 -31.12 11.00 -12.68
C ARG A 540 -30.12 11.54 -11.65
N VAL A 541 -29.94 12.86 -11.63
CA VAL A 541 -29.17 13.60 -10.61
C VAL A 541 -30.13 14.59 -9.96
N ALA A 542 -30.10 14.68 -8.65
CA ALA A 542 -30.92 15.62 -7.91
C ALA A 542 -30.40 17.05 -8.13
N PHE A 543 -31.27 17.92 -8.68
CA PHE A 543 -30.93 19.32 -8.91
C PHE A 543 -31.36 20.21 -7.74
N ALA A 544 -30.52 21.20 -7.43
CA ALA A 544 -30.66 22.13 -6.31
C ALA A 544 -31.69 23.24 -6.61
N GLU A 545 -32.96 22.87 -6.78
CA GLU A 545 -34.05 23.85 -6.85
C GLU A 545 -34.54 24.17 -5.44
N VAL A 546 -34.53 25.46 -5.06
CA VAL A 546 -34.80 25.93 -3.67
C VAL A 546 -36.06 25.30 -3.07
N ASP A 547 -37.17 25.30 -3.81
CA ASP A 547 -38.44 24.76 -3.33
C ASP A 547 -38.39 23.22 -3.20
N ARG A 548 -37.68 22.55 -4.08
CA ARG A 548 -37.49 21.09 -4.02
C ARG A 548 -36.61 20.69 -2.84
N VAL A 549 -35.50 21.40 -2.64
CA VAL A 549 -34.61 21.18 -1.47
C VAL A 549 -35.38 21.36 -0.16
N ARG A 550 -36.22 22.40 -0.06
CA ARG A 550 -37.07 22.59 1.11
C ARG A 550 -38.03 21.43 1.36
N GLU A 551 -38.71 20.97 0.31
CA GLU A 551 -39.64 19.84 0.40
C GLU A 551 -38.96 18.54 0.83
N ASP A 552 -37.81 18.22 0.22
CA ASP A 552 -37.07 16.99 0.53
C ASP A 552 -36.46 17.02 1.94
N VAL A 553 -35.91 18.15 2.37
CA VAL A 553 -35.41 18.33 3.75
C VAL A 553 -36.56 18.17 4.76
N TRP A 554 -37.70 18.76 4.50
CA TRP A 554 -38.87 18.63 5.37
C TRP A 554 -39.33 17.18 5.47
N ARG A 555 -39.41 16.43 4.35
CA ARG A 555 -39.74 15.00 4.33
C ARG A 555 -38.70 14.12 5.03
N ALA A 556 -37.42 14.44 4.87
CA ALA A 556 -36.32 13.73 5.53
C ALA A 556 -36.39 13.91 7.07
N LYS A 557 -36.77 15.12 7.52
CA LYS A 557 -36.98 15.45 8.95
C LYS A 557 -38.09 14.64 9.62
N GLU A 558 -39.08 14.16 8.85
CA GLU A 558 -40.13 13.27 9.38
C GLU A 558 -39.60 11.84 9.64
N GLN A 559 -38.44 11.47 9.04
CA GLN A 559 -37.88 10.12 9.08
C GLN A 559 -36.63 10.00 9.95
N ALA A 560 -35.99 11.14 10.27
CA ALA A 560 -34.72 11.19 11.00
C ALA A 560 -34.69 12.31 12.05
N ASP A 561 -33.82 12.16 13.04
CA ASP A 561 -33.60 13.18 14.07
C ASP A 561 -32.89 14.41 13.50
N LEU A 562 -31.92 14.17 12.60
CA LEU A 562 -31.08 15.19 11.98
C LEU A 562 -31.07 15.02 10.46
N VAL A 563 -30.83 16.12 9.75
CA VAL A 563 -30.68 16.14 8.29
C VAL A 563 -29.36 16.82 7.92
N VAL A 564 -28.55 16.15 7.12
CA VAL A 564 -27.31 16.66 6.50
C VAL A 564 -27.56 16.79 5.00
N VAL A 565 -27.25 17.96 4.44
CA VAL A 565 -27.43 18.24 3.02
C VAL A 565 -26.08 18.49 2.38
N ILE A 566 -25.75 17.76 1.32
CA ILE A 566 -24.52 17.90 0.55
C ILE A 566 -24.85 18.67 -0.74
N MET A 567 -24.04 19.65 -1.09
CA MET A 567 -24.31 20.51 -2.23
C MET A 567 -23.09 20.66 -3.13
N HIS A 568 -23.25 20.39 -4.40
CA HIS A 568 -22.22 20.59 -5.41
C HIS A 568 -22.64 21.78 -6.30
N LEU A 569 -22.39 22.97 -5.77
CA LEU A 569 -22.87 24.25 -6.28
C LEU A 569 -21.78 25.30 -6.33
N GLY A 570 -22.03 26.35 -7.10
CA GLY A 570 -21.27 27.59 -7.09
C GLY A 570 -20.45 27.80 -8.35
N THR A 571 -19.59 28.79 -8.29
CA THR A 571 -18.70 29.15 -9.39
C THR A 571 -17.29 28.64 -9.10
N GLU A 572 -16.69 27.87 -10.03
CA GLU A 572 -15.31 27.37 -9.89
C GLU A 572 -14.32 28.50 -9.58
N TYR A 573 -13.39 28.23 -8.69
CA TYR A 573 -12.27 29.11 -8.29
C TYR A 573 -12.69 30.46 -7.67
N GLN A 574 -13.88 30.52 -7.09
CA GLN A 574 -14.30 31.66 -6.29
C GLN A 574 -14.11 31.38 -4.78
N SER A 575 -13.38 32.25 -4.07
CA SER A 575 -13.11 32.10 -2.63
C SER A 575 -14.30 32.52 -1.73
N GLN A 576 -15.36 33.11 -2.31
CA GLN A 576 -16.56 33.50 -1.61
C GLN A 576 -17.78 32.81 -2.23
N PRO A 577 -18.76 32.39 -1.42
CA PRO A 577 -19.97 31.78 -1.93
C PRO A 577 -20.76 32.75 -2.81
N ASP A 578 -21.27 32.24 -3.92
CA ASP A 578 -22.13 33.01 -4.82
C ASP A 578 -23.59 33.06 -4.34
N ALA A 579 -24.43 33.80 -5.07
CA ALA A 579 -25.82 34.01 -4.68
C ALA A 579 -26.66 32.71 -4.69
N GLU A 580 -26.33 31.73 -5.55
CA GLU A 580 -27.00 30.45 -5.60
C GLU A 580 -26.63 29.58 -4.40
N GLN A 581 -25.33 29.49 -4.07
CA GLN A 581 -24.88 28.79 -2.88
C GLN A 581 -25.53 29.33 -1.61
N LEU A 582 -25.57 30.65 -1.46
CA LEU A 582 -26.23 31.31 -0.32
C LEU A 582 -27.73 30.96 -0.26
N ALA A 583 -28.45 31.12 -1.36
CA ALA A 583 -29.90 30.91 -1.39
C ALA A 583 -30.31 29.47 -1.09
N VAL A 584 -29.64 28.49 -1.72
CA VAL A 584 -30.00 27.07 -1.56
C VAL A 584 -29.56 26.54 -0.18
N SER A 585 -28.37 26.89 0.29
CA SER A 585 -27.87 26.44 1.58
C SER A 585 -28.70 27.00 2.74
N GLN A 586 -29.06 28.29 2.68
CA GLN A 586 -29.93 28.92 3.69
C GLN A 586 -31.33 28.30 3.68
N ALA A 587 -31.89 28.04 2.48
CA ALA A 587 -33.20 27.41 2.34
C ALA A 587 -33.24 26.00 2.94
N ALA A 588 -32.15 25.22 2.81
CA ALA A 588 -32.04 23.91 3.45
C ALA A 588 -32.07 24.00 4.97
N ILE A 589 -31.31 24.94 5.58
CA ILE A 589 -31.35 25.17 7.02
C ILE A 589 -32.72 25.68 7.49
N GLU A 590 -33.33 26.60 6.75
CA GLU A 590 -34.68 27.10 7.04
C GLU A 590 -35.74 25.99 7.03
N ALA A 591 -35.56 24.97 6.17
CA ALA A 591 -36.43 23.80 6.12
C ALA A 591 -36.15 22.76 7.22
N GLY A 592 -35.08 22.92 8.00
CA GLY A 592 -34.74 22.08 9.14
C GLY A 592 -33.51 21.21 9.00
N ALA A 593 -32.66 21.45 8.00
CA ALA A 593 -31.36 20.82 7.93
C ALA A 593 -30.47 21.26 9.11
N THR A 594 -29.69 20.34 9.64
CA THR A 594 -28.77 20.60 10.76
C THR A 594 -27.39 21.03 10.24
N LEU A 595 -26.98 20.51 9.10
CA LEU A 595 -25.69 20.78 8.49
C LEU A 595 -25.83 20.83 6.97
N VAL A 596 -25.18 21.79 6.34
CA VAL A 596 -24.97 21.87 4.89
C VAL A 596 -23.48 21.82 4.60
N ILE A 597 -23.08 20.95 3.64
CA ILE A 597 -21.70 20.75 3.20
C ILE A 597 -21.61 20.99 1.71
N GLY A 598 -20.81 21.96 1.30
CA GLY A 598 -20.65 22.37 -0.08
C GLY A 598 -19.37 21.87 -0.73
N HIS A 599 -19.45 21.72 -2.07
CA HIS A 599 -18.45 21.23 -3.01
C HIS A 599 -18.51 22.01 -4.32
N HIS A 600 -17.61 21.78 -5.26
CA HIS A 600 -17.52 22.30 -6.62
C HIS A 600 -16.62 23.53 -6.81
N PRO A 601 -16.56 24.55 -5.95
CA PRO A 601 -15.67 25.70 -6.21
C PRO A 601 -14.19 25.33 -6.32
N HIS A 602 -13.78 24.13 -5.89
CA HIS A 602 -12.40 23.64 -5.79
C HIS A 602 -11.53 24.47 -4.83
N LEU A 603 -12.07 25.49 -4.22
CA LEU A 603 -11.46 26.31 -3.18
C LEU A 603 -12.21 26.15 -1.86
N VAL A 604 -11.47 26.19 -0.75
CA VAL A 604 -12.09 26.29 0.57
C VAL A 604 -12.81 27.63 0.71
N GLN A 605 -14.10 27.59 1.02
CA GLN A 605 -14.91 28.77 1.30
C GLN A 605 -15.25 28.85 2.79
N GLU A 606 -15.82 29.96 3.20
CA GLU A 606 -16.17 30.20 4.60
C GLU A 606 -17.16 29.15 5.15
N THR A 607 -17.06 28.97 6.47
CA THR A 607 -18.04 28.23 7.27
C THR A 607 -18.77 29.17 8.18
N THR A 608 -20.09 29.02 8.33
CA THR A 608 -20.89 29.92 9.12
C THR A 608 -22.07 29.24 9.84
N PRO A 609 -22.33 29.56 11.12
CA PRO A 609 -23.60 29.21 11.72
C PRO A 609 -24.73 30.03 11.08
N TYR A 610 -25.86 29.36 10.80
CA TYR A 610 -27.04 30.01 10.27
C TYR A 610 -28.28 29.44 10.95
N LEU A 611 -29.06 30.27 11.64
CA LEU A 611 -30.17 29.87 12.50
C LEU A 611 -29.76 28.77 13.50
N GLU A 612 -30.44 27.61 13.47
CA GLU A 612 -30.14 26.46 14.33
C GLU A 612 -29.18 25.45 13.68
N GLY A 613 -28.67 25.76 12.49
CA GLY A 613 -27.78 24.87 11.71
C GLY A 613 -26.41 25.48 11.42
N PHE A 614 -25.63 24.78 10.64
CA PHE A 614 -24.27 25.18 10.26
C PHE A 614 -24.05 24.91 8.75
N ILE A 615 -23.38 25.84 8.07
CA ILE A 615 -23.08 25.78 6.64
C ILE A 615 -21.57 25.84 6.45
N ALA A 616 -21.00 24.87 5.74
CA ALA A 616 -19.69 24.91 5.13
C ALA A 616 -19.89 25.05 3.62
N TYR A 617 -19.64 26.23 3.04
CA TYR A 617 -19.98 26.51 1.65
C TYR A 617 -19.13 25.75 0.63
N SER A 618 -17.87 25.47 0.95
CA SER A 618 -17.01 24.56 0.19
C SER A 618 -15.87 24.04 1.05
N LEU A 619 -15.62 22.73 1.01
CA LEU A 619 -14.47 22.10 1.65
C LEU A 619 -13.23 22.09 0.75
N GLY A 620 -13.34 22.58 -0.50
CA GLY A 620 -12.28 22.53 -1.51
C GLY A 620 -12.04 21.12 -2.03
N ASP A 621 -10.89 20.90 -2.63
CA ASP A 621 -10.43 19.60 -3.07
C ASP A 621 -9.95 18.74 -1.89
N PHE A 622 -10.08 17.42 -2.04
CA PHE A 622 -9.50 16.47 -1.09
C PHE A 622 -8.56 15.50 -1.80
N VAL A 623 -9.07 14.74 -2.76
CA VAL A 623 -8.25 13.91 -3.66
C VAL A 623 -8.54 14.40 -5.07
N PHE A 624 -7.69 15.27 -5.59
CA PHE A 624 -7.93 15.91 -6.88
C PHE A 624 -6.60 16.35 -7.52
N ASP A 625 -6.41 16.13 -8.82
CA ASP A 625 -5.15 16.38 -9.53
C ASP A 625 -5.08 17.77 -10.20
N MET A 626 -5.40 18.81 -9.45
CA MET A 626 -5.28 20.18 -9.95
C MET A 626 -3.87 20.72 -9.71
N PRO A 627 -3.17 21.23 -10.75
CA PRO A 627 -1.76 21.61 -10.62
C PRO A 627 -1.51 22.92 -9.87
N TRP A 628 -2.56 23.61 -9.42
CA TRP A 628 -2.47 24.92 -8.74
C TRP A 628 -3.30 24.99 -7.46
N GLU A 629 -4.03 23.94 -7.09
CA GLU A 629 -4.79 23.85 -5.84
C GLU A 629 -4.06 22.88 -4.91
N GLU A 630 -3.56 23.40 -3.79
CA GLU A 630 -2.78 22.62 -2.83
C GLU A 630 -3.44 22.60 -1.44
N GLU A 631 -4.66 23.13 -1.32
CA GLU A 631 -5.34 23.28 -0.03
C GLU A 631 -6.76 22.71 -0.05
N GLY A 632 -7.12 22.02 1.01
CA GLY A 632 -8.46 21.51 1.27
C GLY A 632 -8.79 21.56 2.76
N THR A 633 -9.96 21.08 3.11
CA THR A 633 -10.41 21.07 4.50
C THR A 633 -11.19 19.82 4.84
N ILE A 634 -10.90 19.22 5.99
CA ILE A 634 -11.72 18.18 6.61
C ILE A 634 -12.63 18.84 7.64
N LEU A 635 -13.93 18.58 7.55
CA LEU A 635 -14.92 19.02 8.53
C LEU A 635 -15.24 17.86 9.49
N ARG A 636 -15.11 18.09 10.79
CA ARG A 636 -15.58 17.19 11.85
C ARG A 636 -16.80 17.80 12.51
N ALA A 637 -17.92 17.12 12.47
CA ALA A 637 -19.16 17.58 13.08
C ALA A 637 -19.64 16.57 14.15
N PHE A 638 -19.96 17.07 15.33
CA PHE A 638 -20.35 16.28 16.48
C PHE A 638 -21.82 16.50 16.80
N PHE A 639 -22.61 15.44 16.77
CA PHE A 639 -24.07 15.50 16.90
C PHE A 639 -24.58 14.76 18.13
N THR A 640 -25.67 15.26 18.68
CA THR A 640 -26.60 14.48 19.51
C THR A 640 -27.96 14.48 18.85
N ALA A 641 -28.93 13.71 19.35
CA ALA A 641 -30.32 13.77 18.86
C ALA A 641 -30.95 15.18 18.94
N ARG A 642 -30.28 16.13 19.60
CA ARG A 642 -30.75 17.51 19.77
C ARG A 642 -30.16 18.50 18.75
N GLY A 643 -29.29 18.03 17.85
CA GLY A 643 -28.64 18.85 16.84
C GLY A 643 -27.10 18.79 16.87
N LEU A 644 -26.49 19.73 16.16
CA LEU A 644 -25.04 19.93 16.14
C LEU A 644 -24.57 20.52 17.47
N GLU A 645 -23.60 19.88 18.11
CA GLU A 645 -22.99 20.35 19.34
C GLU A 645 -21.68 21.11 19.07
N ARG A 646 -20.90 20.65 18.10
CA ARG A 646 -19.61 21.22 17.74
C ARG A 646 -19.26 20.94 16.29
N ALA A 647 -18.59 21.89 15.63
CA ALA A 647 -17.91 21.66 14.36
C ALA A 647 -16.46 22.14 14.41
N GLU A 648 -15.59 21.37 13.85
CA GLU A 648 -14.15 21.61 13.76
C GLU A 648 -13.71 21.49 12.31
N VAL A 649 -12.69 22.24 11.93
CA VAL A 649 -12.03 22.10 10.62
C VAL A 649 -10.56 21.76 10.82
N ILE A 650 -10.06 20.87 9.97
CA ILE A 650 -8.66 20.47 9.87
C ILE A 650 -8.21 20.84 8.46
N PRO A 651 -7.37 21.87 8.30
CA PRO A 651 -6.83 22.20 7.00
C PRO A 651 -5.89 21.09 6.52
N VAL A 652 -5.95 20.78 5.23
CA VAL A 652 -5.07 19.81 4.58
C VAL A 652 -4.31 20.47 3.43
N GLU A 653 -3.08 20.06 3.21
CA GLU A 653 -2.29 20.32 2.03
C GLU A 653 -2.39 19.12 1.08
N ILE A 654 -2.60 19.37 -0.22
CA ILE A 654 -2.64 18.29 -1.23
C ILE A 654 -1.24 18.10 -1.80
N VAL A 655 -0.56 17.07 -1.35
CA VAL A 655 0.82 16.76 -1.75
C VAL A 655 0.82 15.88 -3.00
N ASP A 656 1.82 16.07 -3.87
CA ASP A 656 1.95 15.36 -5.15
C ASP A 656 0.73 15.48 -6.07
N GLY A 657 -0.10 16.52 -5.85
CA GLY A 657 -1.32 16.82 -6.59
C GLY A 657 -2.44 15.79 -6.39
N VAL A 658 -2.38 14.91 -5.38
CA VAL A 658 -3.38 13.84 -5.19
C VAL A 658 -3.58 13.37 -3.74
N GLN A 659 -2.67 13.69 -2.82
CA GLN A 659 -2.72 13.16 -1.44
C GLN A 659 -2.96 14.26 -0.42
N PRO A 660 -4.13 14.34 0.23
CA PRO A 660 -4.38 15.28 1.30
C PRO A 660 -3.64 14.88 2.59
N ARG A 661 -2.88 15.80 3.14
CA ARG A 661 -2.19 15.66 4.42
C ARG A 661 -2.64 16.75 5.39
N PRO A 662 -3.09 16.40 6.59
CA PRO A 662 -3.41 17.39 7.61
C PRO A 662 -2.20 18.29 7.90
N LEU A 663 -2.42 19.59 7.98
CA LEU A 663 -1.40 20.51 8.47
C LEU A 663 -1.16 20.25 9.96
N LEU A 664 0.11 20.22 10.38
CA LEU A 664 0.52 19.86 11.73
C LEU A 664 0.96 21.10 12.53
N ASP A 665 0.76 21.08 13.84
CA ASP A 665 1.35 22.02 14.78
C ASP A 665 2.84 21.73 15.05
N GLU A 666 3.48 22.54 15.92
CA GLU A 666 4.89 22.36 16.28
C GLU A 666 5.18 21.03 17.03
N GLU A 667 4.15 20.36 17.54
CA GLU A 667 4.23 19.09 18.26
C GLU A 667 3.91 17.88 17.37
N GLY A 668 3.57 18.13 16.09
CA GLY A 668 3.27 17.09 15.09
C GLY A 668 1.81 16.59 15.15
N HIS A 669 0.91 17.30 15.80
CA HIS A 669 -0.52 16.99 15.79
C HIS A 669 -1.25 17.77 14.71
N PRO A 670 -2.35 17.24 14.12
CA PRO A 670 -3.17 17.98 13.18
C PRO A 670 -3.67 19.29 13.76
N LEU A 671 -3.54 20.38 13.00
CA LEU A 671 -4.13 21.66 13.35
C LEU A 671 -5.66 21.53 13.34
N VAL A 672 -6.31 21.84 14.44
CA VAL A 672 -7.77 21.75 14.59
C VAL A 672 -8.32 23.09 15.00
N TYR A 673 -9.26 23.64 14.23
CA TYR A 673 -9.93 24.88 14.54
C TYR A 673 -11.41 24.62 14.85
N ILE A 674 -11.86 25.02 16.05
CA ILE A 674 -13.28 24.94 16.39
C ILE A 674 -13.99 26.14 15.71
N VAL A 675 -14.86 25.82 14.74
CA VAL A 675 -15.60 26.82 13.96
C VAL A 675 -17.04 27.02 14.47
N TYR A 676 -17.52 26.08 15.28
CA TYR A 676 -18.81 26.12 15.93
C TYR A 676 -18.80 25.33 17.24
N SER A 677 -19.42 25.88 18.28
CA SER A 677 -19.70 25.20 19.55
C SER A 677 -20.99 25.74 20.16
N LYS A 678 -21.92 24.84 20.41
CA LYS A 678 -23.17 25.19 21.11
C LYS A 678 -22.83 25.54 22.57
N GLN A 679 -23.21 26.73 23.02
CA GLN A 679 -22.96 27.19 24.37
C GLN A 679 -23.91 26.53 25.38
#